data_6a6f8c1e9fd29820f2e665bf83ec87bf
#
_entry.id   6a6f8c1e9fd29820f2e665bf83ec87bf
#
_cell.length_a   1.000
_cell.length_b   1.000
_cell.length_c   1.000
_cell.angle_alpha   90.00
_cell.angle_beta   90.00
_cell.angle_gamma   90.00
#
_symmetry.space_group_name_H-M   'P 1'
#
loop_
_entity.id
_entity.type
_entity.pdbx_description
1 polymer ?
#
loop_
_entity_poly.entity_id
_entity_poly.type
_entity_poly.pdbx_seq_one_letter_code
_entity_poly.pdbx_strand_id
1 'polypeptide(L)'
;MSTAHLPSAASSATPCATPPAARPAFPTHPAAVHPAVHPAARPSLEPPAQPQPKPPGRLRRLAVALAAVLGGGVLVGGAVVSVYAMHSLPKLSGQTTLAGLSAGVSVRRDQADVTHILATQPLDAYRALGMVHAQERPWQLALNRRVMHGTLSEVFGPVSLPVDKLIRTLGIAQAAQAQWAGLPPDAKEVLQAYADGINAHMASGAQADSPEFKLLGLKPQAQAAKGEFWTPQDSVGWALMMALDLGGNWGTEFARFSSAQAVDTAALWQLFPPYAGEAPASATDLAALYRSLGVYATPAQAAKASEAGANNSMLASENGKFDSEKTDPASSPVASLQQWADGLGHVEGKGSNNWVVAGQASASGQPLLANDPHLGLSAPAIWYFARLQSPAGQGAQAAHAGLDVTGATLPGLPFVVLGRNAHVAWGFTNTNPDVQDLYLEAINPANPAQYRVPAPAGQTAWADFATRVETIRVKGQPDVSHTVRSTRHGPVLSDAQASHAQVMDTSRFVLALRWAALDADNHTVLAGLEGAHARSTDELLGVAYRHYHSPMQNVVAADTAGRVAYKAAGRVPTRAPDNDLRGVAPAPGWEARYDWTGWIPYAETPEARFGTLASSAMMQPATVTASASPAVDTGVASVSAASATATAAQPRHAASDAQAAASAQAQQRGWLATANQRIHAPD
;
A
#
# COMPACT_ATOMS: atom_id res chain seq x y z
N MET A 1 16.01 -39.26 44.82
CA MET A 1 15.01 -39.66 45.81
C MET A 1 13.74 -38.94 45.47
N SER A 2 12.87 -39.59 45.04
CA SER A 2 11.56 -40.23 45.11
C SER A 2 10.65 -39.58 44.11
N THR A 3 10.34 -40.14 43.04
CA THR A 3 9.31 -41.05 42.50
C THR A 3 7.86 -40.74 42.89
N ALA A 4 7.06 -40.77 41.85
CA ALA A 4 5.65 -41.21 41.70
C ALA A 4 4.65 -40.06 41.51
N HIS A 5 3.61 -40.10 40.71
CA HIS A 5 2.98 -41.08 39.81
C HIS A 5 1.92 -40.31 39.01
N LEU A 6 1.73 -40.69 37.77
CA LEU A 6 0.54 -40.39 36.96
C LEU A 6 -0.70 -41.15 37.50
N PRO A 7 -1.92 -40.74 37.18
CA PRO A 7 -2.65 -41.60 36.25
C PRO A 7 -3.37 -40.89 35.09
N SER A 8 -3.43 -41.66 34.04
CA SER A 8 -4.21 -41.60 32.82
C SER A 8 -5.72 -41.64 33.07
N ALA A 9 -6.51 -40.93 32.30
CA ALA A 9 -7.86 -41.35 31.94
C ALA A 9 -8.16 -40.87 30.50
N ALA A 10 -8.22 -41.81 29.60
CA ALA A 10 -8.76 -41.71 28.27
C ALA A 10 -10.28 -41.58 28.31
N SER A 11 -10.88 -40.77 27.49
CA SER A 11 -12.26 -40.90 27.05
C SER A 11 -12.34 -40.65 25.54
N SER A 12 -12.62 -41.76 24.86
CA SER A 12 -12.92 -41.87 23.44
C SER A 12 -14.30 -41.32 23.10
N ALA A 13 -14.41 -40.50 22.08
CA ALA A 13 -15.66 -40.29 21.38
C ALA A 13 -15.42 -40.47 19.88
N THR A 14 -15.93 -41.57 19.35
CA THR A 14 -15.97 -41.95 17.95
C THR A 14 -17.13 -41.25 17.27
N PRO A 15 -16.99 -40.70 16.04
CA PRO A 15 -18.14 -40.31 15.24
C PRO A 15 -18.66 -41.51 14.46
N CYS A 16 -19.98 -41.67 14.54
CA CYS A 16 -20.81 -42.66 13.89
C CYS A 16 -20.79 -42.49 12.37
N ALA A 17 -20.32 -43.49 11.65
CA ALA A 17 -20.47 -43.61 10.20
C ALA A 17 -21.65 -44.52 9.89
N THR A 18 -22.61 -44.03 9.12
CA THR A 18 -23.75 -44.78 8.58
C THR A 18 -23.29 -45.60 7.36
N PRO A 19 -23.62 -46.90 7.25
CA PRO A 19 -23.33 -47.72 6.09
C PRO A 19 -24.39 -47.59 4.99
N PRO A 20 -24.06 -47.80 3.70
CA PRO A 20 -25.01 -47.73 2.60
C PRO A 20 -25.91 -48.98 2.56
N ALA A 21 -27.18 -48.75 2.12
CA ALA A 21 -28.25 -49.71 2.03
C ALA A 21 -27.97 -50.87 1.10
N ALA A 22 -28.26 -52.10 1.59
CA ALA A 22 -28.22 -53.33 0.85
C ALA A 22 -29.39 -53.47 -0.13
N ARG A 23 -29.12 -53.97 -1.33
CA ARG A 23 -30.14 -54.40 -2.32
C ARG A 23 -30.74 -55.72 -1.89
N PRO A 24 -32.06 -55.97 -2.14
CA PRO A 24 -32.72 -57.19 -1.74
C PRO A 24 -32.37 -58.37 -2.66
N ALA A 25 -32.16 -59.53 -2.04
CA ALA A 25 -31.97 -60.82 -2.69
C ALA A 25 -33.32 -61.40 -3.12
N PHE A 26 -33.37 -61.99 -4.32
CA PHE A 26 -34.49 -62.80 -4.82
C PHE A 26 -34.39 -64.22 -4.27
N PRO A 27 -35.56 -64.90 -4.02
CA PRO A 27 -35.57 -66.22 -3.40
C PRO A 27 -35.30 -67.34 -4.39
N THR A 28 -34.56 -68.36 -3.91
CA THR A 28 -34.33 -69.64 -4.57
C THR A 28 -35.52 -70.56 -4.35
N HIS A 29 -36.06 -71.16 -5.41
CA HIS A 29 -37.00 -72.29 -5.33
C HIS A 29 -36.28 -73.63 -5.73
N PRO A 30 -36.73 -74.74 -5.16
CA PRO A 30 -35.98 -76.01 -5.20
C PRO A 30 -36.18 -76.84 -6.47
N ALA A 31 -35.23 -77.69 -6.73
CA ALA A 31 -35.15 -78.59 -7.88
C ALA A 31 -36.17 -79.71 -7.78
N ALA A 32 -36.89 -79.98 -8.89
CA ALA A 32 -37.63 -81.20 -9.11
C ALA A 32 -36.84 -82.14 -10.05
N VAL A 33 -36.65 -83.35 -9.56
CA VAL A 33 -36.02 -84.47 -10.27
C VAL A 33 -37.03 -85.15 -11.20
N HIS A 34 -36.74 -85.30 -12.50
CA HIS A 34 -37.38 -86.30 -13.40
C HIS A 34 -36.40 -86.80 -14.47
N PRO A 35 -36.68 -88.00 -15.02
CA PRO A 35 -35.63 -88.96 -15.37
C PRO A 35 -35.13 -88.83 -16.82
N ALA A 36 -34.02 -89.51 -17.05
CA ALA A 36 -33.29 -89.55 -18.30
C ALA A 36 -34.10 -90.16 -19.47
N VAL A 37 -34.14 -89.45 -20.59
CA VAL A 37 -34.49 -89.99 -21.89
C VAL A 37 -33.33 -89.67 -22.82
N HIS A 38 -32.67 -90.70 -23.37
CA HIS A 38 -31.67 -90.57 -24.42
C HIS A 38 -32.29 -89.99 -25.70
N PRO A 39 -31.71 -88.98 -26.30
CA PRO A 39 -32.03 -88.65 -27.67
C PRO A 39 -30.79 -88.86 -28.57
N ALA A 40 -31.15 -89.23 -29.79
CA ALA A 40 -30.27 -89.52 -30.92
C ALA A 40 -29.35 -88.34 -31.30
N ALA A 41 -28.20 -88.71 -31.86
CA ALA A 41 -27.16 -87.85 -32.40
C ALA A 41 -27.75 -86.81 -33.33
N ARG A 42 -27.51 -85.53 -33.03
CA ARG A 42 -27.70 -84.40 -33.96
C ARG A 42 -26.33 -84.10 -34.63
N PRO A 43 -26.33 -83.71 -35.92
CA PRO A 43 -25.10 -83.32 -36.58
C PRO A 43 -24.55 -82.02 -35.97
N SER A 44 -23.26 -81.99 -35.76
CA SER A 44 -22.49 -80.83 -35.27
C SER A 44 -22.60 -79.67 -36.30
N LEU A 45 -23.33 -78.63 -35.92
CA LEU A 45 -23.23 -77.34 -36.61
C LEU A 45 -21.97 -76.65 -36.04
N GLU A 46 -20.97 -76.39 -36.87
CA GLU A 46 -19.84 -75.53 -36.53
C GLU A 46 -20.39 -74.13 -36.14
N PRO A 47 -19.89 -73.52 -35.07
CA PRO A 47 -20.25 -72.16 -34.72
C PRO A 47 -19.81 -71.20 -35.83
N PRO A 48 -20.66 -70.18 -36.18
CA PRO A 48 -20.27 -69.21 -37.21
C PRO A 48 -18.97 -68.50 -36.77
N ALA A 49 -18.01 -68.46 -37.70
CA ALA A 49 -16.75 -67.77 -37.49
C ALA A 49 -17.01 -66.31 -37.04
N GLN A 50 -16.52 -65.94 -35.85
CA GLN A 50 -16.57 -64.56 -35.39
C GLN A 50 -15.87 -63.66 -36.41
N PRO A 51 -16.51 -62.56 -36.84
CA PRO A 51 -15.86 -61.65 -37.77
C PRO A 51 -14.62 -61.08 -37.12
N GLN A 52 -13.45 -61.36 -37.66
CA GLN A 52 -12.21 -60.74 -37.21
C GLN A 52 -12.28 -59.21 -37.34
N PRO A 53 -11.88 -58.44 -36.31
CA PRO A 53 -11.95 -56.99 -36.37
C PRO A 53 -11.03 -56.53 -37.53
N LYS A 54 -11.66 -55.84 -38.50
CA LYS A 54 -10.90 -55.22 -39.59
C LYS A 54 -9.82 -54.28 -39.01
N PRO A 55 -8.58 -54.31 -39.49
CA PRO A 55 -7.53 -53.44 -39.02
C PRO A 55 -7.96 -51.97 -39.22
N PRO A 56 -7.76 -51.10 -38.23
CA PRO A 56 -8.17 -49.69 -38.30
C PRO A 56 -7.58 -49.02 -39.52
N GLY A 57 -8.46 -48.35 -40.31
CA GLY A 57 -8.04 -47.67 -41.54
C GLY A 57 -6.88 -46.69 -41.30
N ARG A 58 -6.08 -46.44 -42.31
CA ARG A 58 -4.90 -45.56 -42.24
C ARG A 58 -5.19 -44.20 -41.59
N LEU A 59 -6.36 -43.59 -41.86
CA LEU A 59 -6.81 -42.33 -41.25
C LEU A 59 -6.98 -42.44 -39.73
N ARG A 60 -7.57 -43.55 -39.24
CA ARG A 60 -7.76 -43.74 -37.79
C ARG A 60 -6.40 -43.95 -37.08
N ARG A 61 -5.46 -44.65 -37.70
CA ARG A 61 -4.07 -44.79 -37.15
C ARG A 61 -3.35 -43.44 -37.11
N LEU A 62 -3.53 -42.62 -38.16
CA LEU A 62 -2.94 -41.28 -38.22
C LEU A 62 -3.55 -40.35 -37.14
N ALA A 63 -4.88 -40.36 -36.97
CA ALA A 63 -5.55 -39.61 -35.94
C ALA A 63 -5.13 -40.02 -34.52
N VAL A 64 -5.01 -41.33 -34.26
CA VAL A 64 -4.53 -41.84 -32.96
C VAL A 64 -3.06 -41.45 -32.71
N ALA A 65 -2.19 -41.56 -33.75
CA ALA A 65 -0.81 -41.11 -33.64
C ALA A 65 -0.70 -39.60 -33.38
N LEU A 66 -1.48 -38.79 -34.09
CA LEU A 66 -1.53 -37.33 -33.86
C LEU A 66 -2.03 -37.00 -32.46
N ALA A 67 -3.10 -37.66 -32.00
CA ALA A 67 -3.63 -37.48 -30.64
C ALA A 67 -2.61 -37.92 -29.58
N ALA A 68 -1.85 -39.00 -29.81
CA ALA A 68 -0.79 -39.41 -28.90
C ALA A 68 0.39 -38.42 -28.87
N VAL A 69 0.76 -37.85 -30.01
CA VAL A 69 1.83 -36.83 -30.09
C VAL A 69 1.38 -35.55 -29.40
N LEU A 70 0.13 -35.09 -29.63
CA LEU A 70 -0.43 -33.90 -28.97
C LEU A 70 -0.58 -34.13 -27.46
N GLY A 71 -1.13 -35.30 -27.06
CA GLY A 71 -1.26 -35.67 -25.64
C GLY A 71 0.11 -35.82 -24.96
N GLY A 72 1.08 -36.43 -25.63
CA GLY A 72 2.47 -36.50 -25.15
C GLY A 72 3.11 -35.10 -25.01
N GLY A 73 2.90 -34.23 -26.00
CA GLY A 73 3.36 -32.84 -25.96
C GLY A 73 2.75 -32.04 -24.77
N VAL A 74 1.46 -32.21 -24.52
CA VAL A 74 0.79 -31.56 -23.35
C VAL A 74 1.34 -32.11 -22.04
N LEU A 75 1.55 -33.42 -21.92
CA LEU A 75 2.11 -34.03 -20.71
C LEU A 75 3.56 -33.57 -20.45
N VAL A 76 4.41 -33.57 -21.49
CA VAL A 76 5.78 -33.08 -21.38
C VAL A 76 5.79 -31.59 -21.06
N GLY A 77 4.98 -30.78 -21.73
CA GLY A 77 4.82 -29.35 -21.42
C GLY A 77 4.36 -29.13 -19.99
N GLY A 78 3.34 -29.86 -19.54
CA GLY A 78 2.85 -29.81 -18.16
C GLY A 78 3.92 -30.22 -17.13
N ALA A 79 4.71 -31.27 -17.42
CA ALA A 79 5.80 -31.69 -16.55
C ALA A 79 6.91 -30.62 -16.47
N VAL A 80 7.29 -30.03 -17.61
CA VAL A 80 8.30 -28.94 -17.66
C VAL A 80 7.82 -27.76 -16.87
N VAL A 81 6.56 -27.33 -17.05
CA VAL A 81 5.97 -26.21 -16.28
C VAL A 81 5.93 -26.54 -14.78
N SER A 82 5.54 -27.77 -14.42
CA SER A 82 5.49 -28.19 -13.01
C SER A 82 6.87 -28.21 -12.35
N VAL A 83 7.88 -28.77 -13.04
CA VAL A 83 9.27 -28.78 -12.56
C VAL A 83 9.77 -27.34 -12.43
N TYR A 84 9.51 -26.50 -13.42
CA TYR A 84 9.88 -25.10 -13.38
C TYR A 84 9.21 -24.36 -12.21
N ALA A 85 7.89 -24.55 -12.04
CA ALA A 85 7.14 -23.95 -10.92
C ALA A 85 7.72 -24.38 -9.56
N MET A 86 8.02 -25.69 -9.39
CA MET A 86 8.64 -26.19 -8.16
C MET A 86 10.02 -25.60 -7.89
N HIS A 87 10.82 -25.36 -8.93
CA HIS A 87 12.14 -24.73 -8.79
C HIS A 87 12.05 -23.21 -8.46
N SER A 88 10.96 -22.56 -8.85
CA SER A 88 10.73 -21.14 -8.54
C SER A 88 10.21 -20.89 -7.13
N LEU A 89 9.73 -21.94 -6.42
CA LEU A 89 9.25 -21.81 -5.06
C LEU A 89 10.39 -21.55 -4.06
N PRO A 90 10.17 -20.73 -3.02
CA PRO A 90 11.17 -20.48 -2.00
C PRO A 90 11.44 -21.75 -1.16
N LYS A 91 12.70 -21.95 -0.78
CA LYS A 91 13.08 -23.00 0.17
C LYS A 91 12.76 -22.54 1.58
N LEU A 92 11.65 -23.01 2.14
CA LEU A 92 11.17 -22.63 3.47
C LEU A 92 11.78 -23.44 4.62
N SER A 93 12.65 -24.43 4.33
CA SER A 93 13.29 -25.28 5.33
C SER A 93 14.73 -25.60 4.97
N GLY A 94 15.54 -25.95 5.97
CA GLY A 94 16.95 -26.25 5.83
C GLY A 94 17.88 -25.16 6.33
N GLN A 95 19.15 -25.20 5.91
CA GLN A 95 20.15 -24.20 6.24
C GLN A 95 20.58 -23.47 4.95
N THR A 96 20.82 -22.18 5.08
CA THR A 96 21.37 -21.36 4.01
C THR A 96 22.47 -20.45 4.57
N THR A 97 23.44 -20.13 3.73
CA THR A 97 24.47 -19.15 4.08
C THR A 97 24.03 -17.78 3.62
N LEU A 98 23.96 -16.83 4.54
CA LEU A 98 23.70 -15.42 4.26
C LEU A 98 24.95 -14.62 4.58
N ALA A 99 25.52 -13.96 3.59
CA ALA A 99 26.72 -13.14 3.78
C ALA A 99 26.44 -11.96 4.72
N GLY A 100 27.44 -11.63 5.55
CA GLY A 100 27.39 -10.46 6.43
C GLY A 100 26.68 -10.68 7.76
N LEU A 101 26.17 -11.86 8.08
CA LEU A 101 25.72 -12.19 9.43
C LEU A 101 26.91 -12.28 10.38
N SER A 102 26.77 -11.70 11.58
CA SER A 102 27.77 -11.83 12.66
C SER A 102 27.61 -13.14 13.44
N ALA A 103 26.40 -13.71 13.45
CA ALA A 103 26.09 -14.98 14.09
C ALA A 103 24.90 -15.68 13.39
N GLY A 104 24.65 -16.95 13.75
CA GLY A 104 23.52 -17.71 13.21
C GLY A 104 22.17 -17.10 13.59
N VAL A 105 21.25 -17.06 12.61
CA VAL A 105 19.86 -16.60 12.79
C VAL A 105 18.92 -17.76 12.56
N SER A 106 17.91 -17.92 13.42
CA SER A 106 16.83 -18.88 13.24
C SER A 106 15.60 -18.19 12.66
N VAL A 107 15.11 -18.72 11.53
CA VAL A 107 13.86 -18.27 10.89
C VAL A 107 12.85 -19.42 10.98
N ARG A 108 11.69 -19.17 11.57
CA ARG A 108 10.61 -20.15 11.76
C ARG A 108 9.28 -19.55 11.34
N ARG A 109 8.35 -20.39 10.90
CA ARG A 109 6.95 -20.02 10.68
C ARG A 109 6.05 -20.73 11.67
N ASP A 110 5.06 -19.99 12.17
CA ASP A 110 4.01 -20.58 12.99
C ASP A 110 2.81 -21.04 12.13
N GLN A 111 1.75 -21.53 12.80
CA GLN A 111 0.55 -22.03 12.12
C GLN A 111 -0.26 -20.93 11.40
N ALA A 112 -0.06 -19.67 11.75
CA ALA A 112 -0.66 -18.52 11.10
C ALA A 112 0.24 -17.94 9.99
N ASP A 113 1.33 -18.65 9.62
CA ASP A 113 2.34 -18.25 8.64
C ASP A 113 3.08 -16.95 9.01
N VAL A 114 3.10 -16.59 10.28
CA VAL A 114 3.93 -15.48 10.77
C VAL A 114 5.38 -15.93 10.82
N THR A 115 6.27 -15.14 10.22
CA THR A 115 7.70 -15.44 10.17
C THR A 115 8.41 -14.91 11.42
N HIS A 116 8.94 -15.80 12.25
CA HIS A 116 9.71 -15.48 13.46
C HIS A 116 11.20 -15.49 13.15
N ILE A 117 11.86 -14.35 13.28
CA ILE A 117 13.29 -14.14 13.08
C ILE A 117 13.94 -13.98 14.46
N LEU A 118 14.75 -14.94 14.86
CA LEU A 118 15.48 -14.94 16.12
C LEU A 118 16.97 -14.79 15.85
N ALA A 119 17.53 -13.65 16.21
CA ALA A 119 18.95 -13.32 16.04
C ALA A 119 19.61 -13.09 17.40
N THR A 120 20.93 -13.17 17.44
CA THR A 120 21.75 -12.82 18.63
C THR A 120 22.20 -11.37 18.61
N GLN A 121 22.05 -10.69 17.45
CA GLN A 121 22.44 -9.30 17.26
C GLN A 121 21.32 -8.57 16.47
N PRO A 122 21.01 -7.30 16.78
CA PRO A 122 19.91 -6.58 16.14
C PRO A 122 20.06 -6.42 14.62
N LEU A 123 21.25 -6.05 14.11
CA LEU A 123 21.45 -5.88 12.67
C LEU A 123 21.31 -7.20 11.90
N ASP A 124 21.61 -8.35 12.54
CA ASP A 124 21.38 -9.66 11.92
C ASP A 124 19.90 -9.97 11.76
N ALA A 125 19.03 -9.49 12.69
CA ALA A 125 17.60 -9.62 12.55
C ALA A 125 17.08 -8.83 11.35
N TYR A 126 17.52 -7.58 11.16
CA TYR A 126 17.15 -6.76 10.02
C TYR A 126 17.69 -7.34 8.69
N ARG A 127 18.92 -7.85 8.70
CA ARG A 127 19.49 -8.54 7.52
C ARG A 127 18.69 -9.79 7.16
N ALA A 128 18.30 -10.58 8.16
CA ALA A 128 17.45 -11.75 7.93
C ALA A 128 16.04 -11.37 7.45
N LEU A 129 15.45 -10.26 7.91
CA LEU A 129 14.18 -9.76 7.38
C LEU A 129 14.31 -9.41 5.89
N GLY A 130 15.40 -8.72 5.51
CA GLY A 130 15.68 -8.42 4.11
C GLY A 130 15.79 -9.69 3.26
N MET A 131 16.51 -10.71 3.75
CA MET A 131 16.59 -12.02 3.11
C MET A 131 15.19 -12.65 2.92
N VAL A 132 14.36 -12.67 3.96
CA VAL A 132 13.03 -13.27 3.92
C VAL A 132 12.12 -12.54 2.93
N HIS A 133 12.14 -11.22 2.93
CA HIS A 133 11.40 -10.43 1.95
C HIS A 133 11.87 -10.72 0.50
N ALA A 134 13.19 -10.84 0.29
CA ALA A 134 13.73 -11.21 -1.03
C ALA A 134 13.39 -12.65 -1.42
N GLN A 135 13.32 -13.56 -0.46
CA GLN A 135 12.99 -14.96 -0.68
C GLN A 135 11.54 -15.15 -1.14
N GLU A 136 10.61 -14.39 -0.58
CA GLU A 136 9.18 -14.60 -0.82
C GLU A 136 8.53 -13.54 -1.70
N ARG A 137 9.17 -12.38 -1.86
CA ARG A 137 8.65 -11.22 -2.59
C ARG A 137 9.67 -10.63 -3.58
N PRO A 138 10.50 -11.45 -4.30
CA PRO A 138 11.59 -10.92 -5.11
C PRO A 138 11.10 -10.02 -6.25
N TRP A 139 10.01 -10.44 -6.92
CA TRP A 139 9.41 -9.65 -8.00
C TRP A 139 8.75 -8.38 -7.46
N GLN A 140 8.03 -8.45 -6.33
CA GLN A 140 7.42 -7.28 -5.71
C GLN A 140 8.47 -6.21 -5.38
N LEU A 141 9.62 -6.60 -4.79
CA LEU A 141 10.74 -5.69 -4.55
C LEU A 141 11.27 -5.06 -5.85
N ALA A 142 11.49 -5.88 -6.88
CA ALA A 142 11.98 -5.41 -8.18
C ALA A 142 10.99 -4.43 -8.86
N LEU A 143 9.69 -4.73 -8.78
CA LEU A 143 8.65 -3.88 -9.34
C LEU A 143 8.54 -2.55 -8.57
N ASN A 144 8.47 -2.61 -7.23
CA ASN A 144 8.42 -1.44 -6.37
C ASN A 144 9.59 -0.48 -6.63
N ARG A 145 10.80 -1.04 -6.75
CA ARG A 145 11.99 -0.27 -7.09
C ARG A 145 11.88 0.40 -8.46
N ARG A 146 11.36 -0.31 -9.47
CA ARG A 146 11.18 0.26 -10.81
C ARG A 146 10.16 1.37 -10.84
N VAL A 147 9.04 1.20 -10.14
CA VAL A 147 8.03 2.25 -9.98
C VAL A 147 8.67 3.49 -9.37
N MET A 148 9.30 3.34 -8.23
CA MET A 148 9.91 4.44 -7.45
C MET A 148 11.02 5.20 -8.21
N HIS A 149 11.76 4.51 -9.08
CA HIS A 149 12.80 5.12 -9.93
C HIS A 149 12.28 5.61 -11.30
N GLY A 150 11.01 5.36 -11.65
CA GLY A 150 10.48 5.65 -12.97
C GLY A 150 11.26 4.91 -14.06
N THR A 151 11.39 3.59 -13.94
CA THR A 151 12.13 2.69 -14.85
C THR A 151 11.30 1.51 -15.34
N LEU A 152 9.98 1.65 -15.31
CA LEU A 152 9.05 0.62 -15.81
C LEU A 152 9.19 0.42 -17.32
N SER A 153 9.43 1.50 -18.07
CA SER A 153 9.56 1.47 -19.54
C SER A 153 10.74 0.64 -20.03
N GLU A 154 11.78 0.46 -19.21
CA GLU A 154 12.88 -0.46 -19.52
C GLU A 154 12.42 -1.92 -19.69
N VAL A 155 11.30 -2.26 -19.06
CA VAL A 155 10.78 -3.63 -19.03
C VAL A 155 9.49 -3.77 -19.83
N PHE A 156 8.56 -2.83 -19.67
CA PHE A 156 7.22 -2.88 -20.26
C PHE A 156 7.09 -2.07 -21.56
N GLY A 157 8.12 -1.31 -21.92
CA GLY A 157 8.11 -0.51 -23.14
C GLY A 157 7.28 0.79 -23.02
N PRO A 158 6.83 1.36 -24.16
CA PRO A 158 6.25 2.70 -24.21
C PRO A 158 4.95 2.87 -23.41
N VAL A 159 4.23 1.78 -23.13
CA VAL A 159 2.96 1.83 -22.40
C VAL A 159 3.11 2.33 -20.95
N SER A 160 4.27 2.13 -20.32
CA SER A 160 4.56 2.61 -18.96
C SER A 160 5.32 3.95 -18.92
N LEU A 161 5.63 4.52 -20.09
CA LEU A 161 6.37 5.79 -20.18
C LEU A 161 5.67 6.98 -19.47
N PRO A 162 4.34 7.13 -19.51
CA PRO A 162 3.66 8.20 -18.77
C PRO A 162 3.90 8.10 -17.25
N VAL A 163 3.87 6.88 -16.70
CA VAL A 163 4.14 6.64 -15.28
C VAL A 163 5.58 7.02 -14.93
N ASP A 164 6.55 6.58 -15.74
CA ASP A 164 7.96 6.90 -15.52
C ASP A 164 8.20 8.41 -15.57
N LYS A 165 7.58 9.12 -16.52
CA LYS A 165 7.67 10.58 -16.59
C LYS A 165 7.11 11.24 -15.34
N LEU A 166 5.95 10.80 -14.84
CA LEU A 166 5.34 11.35 -13.63
C LEU A 166 6.24 11.15 -12.41
N ILE A 167 6.69 9.92 -12.16
CA ILE A 167 7.53 9.60 -10.99
C ILE A 167 8.85 10.36 -11.03
N ARG A 168 9.49 10.45 -12.22
CA ARG A 168 10.72 11.23 -12.39
C ARG A 168 10.46 12.73 -12.24
N THR A 169 9.31 13.22 -12.69
CA THR A 169 8.92 14.63 -12.48
C THR A 169 8.75 14.93 -11.01
N LEU A 170 8.05 14.07 -10.25
CA LEU A 170 7.93 14.18 -8.79
C LEU A 170 9.29 14.14 -8.09
N GLY A 171 10.28 13.45 -8.65
CA GLY A 171 11.62 13.38 -8.07
C GLY A 171 11.71 12.49 -6.82
N ILE A 172 10.96 11.40 -6.77
CA ILE A 172 10.92 10.48 -5.60
C ILE A 172 12.31 9.97 -5.24
N ALA A 173 13.11 9.52 -6.23
CA ALA A 173 14.45 9.02 -5.98
C ALA A 173 15.40 10.10 -5.45
N GLN A 174 15.28 11.35 -5.94
CA GLN A 174 16.07 12.50 -5.49
C GLN A 174 15.68 12.89 -4.05
N ALA A 175 14.37 12.91 -3.75
CA ALA A 175 13.89 13.16 -2.38
C ALA A 175 14.37 12.08 -1.41
N ALA A 176 14.30 10.81 -1.80
CA ALA A 176 14.81 9.69 -1.00
C ALA A 176 16.31 9.81 -0.71
N GLN A 177 17.11 10.23 -1.69
CA GLN A 177 18.54 10.47 -1.52
C GLN A 177 18.82 11.64 -0.57
N ALA A 178 18.06 12.73 -0.67
CA ALA A 178 18.19 13.88 0.22
C ALA A 178 17.82 13.53 1.66
N GLN A 179 16.71 12.81 1.86
CA GLN A 179 16.24 12.35 3.17
C GLN A 179 17.22 11.34 3.80
N TRP A 180 17.73 10.39 3.01
CA TRP A 180 18.77 9.47 3.44
C TRP A 180 20.01 10.21 3.97
N ALA A 181 20.44 11.28 3.31
CA ALA A 181 21.61 12.06 3.73
C ALA A 181 21.43 12.62 5.16
N GLY A 182 20.21 13.02 5.52
CA GLY A 182 19.85 13.59 6.83
C GLY A 182 19.63 12.57 7.96
N LEU A 183 19.55 11.26 7.67
CA LEU A 183 19.32 10.24 8.69
C LEU A 183 20.55 10.07 9.63
N PRO A 184 20.31 9.72 10.91
CA PRO A 184 21.39 9.42 11.86
C PRO A 184 22.11 8.11 11.49
N PRO A 185 23.37 7.91 11.96
CA PRO A 185 24.20 6.77 11.57
C PRO A 185 23.59 5.41 11.91
N ASP A 186 23.00 5.24 13.08
CA ASP A 186 22.36 4.00 13.54
C ASP A 186 21.17 3.59 12.67
N ALA A 187 20.33 4.54 12.26
CA ALA A 187 19.25 4.28 11.30
C ALA A 187 19.80 3.89 9.94
N LYS A 188 20.89 4.51 9.48
CA LYS A 188 21.58 4.13 8.24
C LYS A 188 22.11 2.71 8.29
N GLU A 189 22.67 2.28 9.43
CA GLU A 189 23.15 0.92 9.62
C GLU A 189 22.02 -0.12 9.54
N VAL A 190 20.86 0.17 10.10
CA VAL A 190 19.67 -0.70 10.00
C VAL A 190 19.19 -0.83 8.55
N LEU A 191 19.03 0.29 7.85
CA LEU A 191 18.59 0.31 6.46
C LEU A 191 19.61 -0.41 5.55
N GLN A 192 20.90 -0.26 5.82
CA GLN A 192 21.97 -0.95 5.10
C GLN A 192 21.94 -2.46 5.38
N ALA A 193 21.82 -2.87 6.65
CA ALA A 193 21.73 -4.29 6.99
C ALA A 193 20.56 -5.00 6.30
N TYR A 194 19.41 -4.34 6.23
CA TYR A 194 18.25 -4.84 5.50
C TYR A 194 18.50 -4.97 3.99
N ALA A 195 19.07 -3.94 3.36
CA ALA A 195 19.43 -3.96 1.95
C ALA A 195 20.46 -5.04 1.62
N ASP A 196 21.46 -5.21 2.49
CA ASP A 196 22.48 -6.27 2.38
C ASP A 196 21.84 -7.66 2.42
N GLY A 197 20.84 -7.86 3.28
CA GLY A 197 20.12 -9.14 3.38
C GLY A 197 19.37 -9.48 2.08
N ILE A 198 18.69 -8.50 1.48
CA ILE A 198 18.06 -8.63 0.17
C ILE A 198 19.10 -9.00 -0.89
N ASN A 199 20.15 -8.20 -1.00
CA ASN A 199 21.17 -8.38 -2.03
C ASN A 199 21.93 -9.70 -1.87
N ALA A 200 22.29 -10.09 -0.64
CA ALA A 200 22.98 -11.36 -0.39
C ALA A 200 22.13 -12.57 -0.82
N HIS A 201 20.82 -12.54 -0.55
CA HIS A 201 19.91 -13.59 -0.99
C HIS A 201 19.80 -13.64 -2.52
N MET A 202 19.54 -12.52 -3.15
CA MET A 202 19.38 -12.45 -4.61
C MET A 202 20.69 -12.78 -5.35
N ALA A 203 21.86 -12.41 -4.81
CA ALA A 203 23.18 -12.73 -5.37
C ALA A 203 23.49 -14.23 -5.31
N SER A 204 22.93 -14.99 -4.35
CA SER A 204 23.10 -16.43 -4.24
C SER A 204 22.48 -17.22 -5.41
N GLY A 205 21.66 -16.57 -6.21
CA GLY A 205 20.91 -17.18 -7.31
C GLY A 205 19.60 -17.85 -6.89
N ALA A 206 19.29 -17.86 -5.59
CA ALA A 206 17.96 -18.25 -5.13
C ALA A 206 16.90 -17.31 -5.73
N GLN A 207 15.77 -17.84 -6.18
CA GLN A 207 14.69 -17.14 -6.89
C GLN A 207 15.09 -16.39 -8.18
N ALA A 208 16.33 -16.53 -8.68
CA ALA A 208 16.72 -15.99 -9.99
C ALA A 208 15.85 -16.53 -11.13
N ASP A 209 15.24 -17.66 -10.89
CA ASP A 209 14.38 -18.40 -11.82
C ASP A 209 12.88 -18.11 -11.63
N SER A 210 12.49 -17.08 -10.85
CA SER A 210 11.08 -16.72 -10.79
C SER A 210 10.52 -16.35 -12.17
N PRO A 211 9.25 -16.71 -12.46
CA PRO A 211 8.67 -16.57 -13.79
C PRO A 211 8.80 -15.17 -14.38
N GLU A 212 8.62 -14.15 -13.56
CA GLU A 212 8.65 -12.75 -13.98
C GLU A 212 10.03 -12.34 -14.49
N PHE A 213 11.09 -12.70 -13.76
CA PHE A 213 12.45 -12.35 -14.17
C PHE A 213 12.84 -13.03 -15.49
N LYS A 214 12.47 -14.31 -15.67
CA LYS A 214 12.74 -15.03 -16.92
C LYS A 214 11.93 -14.50 -18.08
N LEU A 215 10.62 -14.31 -17.88
CA LEU A 215 9.71 -13.82 -18.93
C LEU A 215 10.15 -12.44 -19.44
N LEU A 216 10.60 -11.58 -18.53
CA LEU A 216 11.03 -10.22 -18.84
C LEU A 216 12.50 -10.11 -19.20
N GLY A 217 13.27 -11.21 -19.15
CA GLY A 217 14.70 -11.25 -19.47
C GLY A 217 15.58 -10.50 -18.46
N LEU A 218 15.14 -10.39 -17.20
CA LEU A 218 15.86 -9.68 -16.17
C LEU A 218 16.91 -10.56 -15.50
N LYS A 219 17.99 -9.93 -15.05
CA LYS A 219 19.12 -10.60 -14.38
C LYS A 219 19.32 -10.02 -12.97
N PRO A 220 18.42 -10.31 -12.01
CA PRO A 220 18.47 -9.72 -10.67
C PRO A 220 19.74 -10.08 -9.92
N GLN A 221 20.28 -11.28 -10.14
CA GLN A 221 21.48 -11.78 -9.50
C GLN A 221 22.72 -10.93 -9.78
N ALA A 222 22.89 -10.46 -11.02
CA ALA A 222 24.02 -9.62 -11.39
C ALA A 222 23.95 -8.22 -10.74
N GLN A 223 22.74 -7.68 -10.56
CA GLN A 223 22.52 -6.41 -9.85
C GLN A 223 22.76 -6.59 -8.34
N ALA A 224 22.25 -7.67 -7.76
CA ALA A 224 22.41 -7.98 -6.35
C ALA A 224 23.88 -8.21 -5.96
N ALA A 225 24.67 -8.86 -6.82
CA ALA A 225 26.11 -9.07 -6.60
C ALA A 225 26.91 -7.76 -6.52
N LYS A 226 26.38 -6.67 -7.06
CA LYS A 226 26.92 -5.30 -6.94
C LYS A 226 26.31 -4.49 -5.80
N GLY A 227 25.34 -5.04 -5.06
CA GLY A 227 24.55 -4.30 -4.08
C GLY A 227 23.51 -3.35 -4.69
N GLU A 228 23.16 -3.54 -5.97
CA GLU A 228 22.31 -2.63 -6.75
C GLU A 228 20.87 -3.14 -6.93
N PHE A 229 20.52 -4.35 -6.47
CA PHE A 229 19.16 -4.86 -6.57
C PHE A 229 18.22 -4.13 -5.59
N TRP A 230 18.72 -3.80 -4.40
CA TRP A 230 18.06 -2.95 -3.41
C TRP A 230 19.11 -2.13 -2.66
N THR A 231 18.88 -0.83 -2.52
CA THR A 231 19.75 0.07 -1.76
C THR A 231 19.01 0.59 -0.51
N PRO A 232 19.72 1.09 0.51
CA PRO A 232 19.08 1.72 1.66
C PRO A 232 18.15 2.88 1.30
N GLN A 233 18.52 3.66 0.29
CA GLN A 233 17.72 4.76 -0.25
C GLN A 233 16.41 4.26 -0.87
N ASP A 234 16.40 3.04 -1.41
CA ASP A 234 15.17 2.44 -1.95
C ASP A 234 14.13 2.20 -0.84
N SER A 235 14.56 1.90 0.38
CA SER A 235 13.62 1.81 1.52
C SER A 235 13.03 3.18 1.89
N VAL A 236 13.81 4.25 1.84
CA VAL A 236 13.30 5.61 2.04
C VAL A 236 12.32 5.99 0.92
N GLY A 237 12.70 5.71 -0.33
CA GLY A 237 11.86 5.98 -1.50
C GLY A 237 10.56 5.17 -1.49
N TRP A 238 10.60 3.93 -0.97
CA TRP A 238 9.39 3.12 -0.84
C TRP A 238 8.41 3.70 0.19
N ALA A 239 8.91 4.28 1.28
CA ALA A 239 8.07 5.03 2.23
C ALA A 239 7.42 6.26 1.56
N LEU A 240 8.13 6.96 0.66
CA LEU A 240 7.56 8.05 -0.14
C LEU A 240 6.49 7.57 -1.14
N MET A 241 6.66 6.38 -1.74
CA MET A 241 5.64 5.79 -2.61
C MET A 241 4.37 5.46 -1.83
N MET A 242 4.48 4.99 -0.59
CA MET A 242 3.32 4.80 0.30
C MET A 242 2.66 6.14 0.64
N ALA A 243 3.44 7.20 0.84
CA ALA A 243 2.92 8.55 1.05
C ALA A 243 2.20 9.09 -0.19
N LEU A 244 2.68 8.76 -1.39
CA LEU A 244 2.06 9.11 -2.66
C LEU A 244 0.70 8.42 -2.84
N ASP A 245 0.64 7.15 -2.49
CA ASP A 245 -0.59 6.35 -2.61
C ASP A 245 -1.67 6.77 -1.59
N LEU A 246 -1.26 7.23 -0.40
CA LEU A 246 -2.17 7.51 0.72
C LEU A 246 -2.46 9.01 0.96
N GLY A 247 -1.69 9.92 0.38
CA GLY A 247 -1.77 11.35 0.72
C GLY A 247 -1.93 12.28 -0.49
N GLY A 248 -2.24 11.75 -1.68
CA GLY A 248 -2.37 12.56 -2.89
C GLY A 248 -3.73 13.25 -3.00
N ASN A 249 -3.78 14.59 -3.00
CA ASN A 249 -5.02 15.35 -3.23
C ASN A 249 -4.95 16.30 -4.45
N TRP A 250 -3.80 16.40 -5.14
CA TRP A 250 -3.67 17.31 -6.30
C TRP A 250 -4.66 17.00 -7.42
N GLY A 251 -5.08 15.74 -7.59
CA GLY A 251 -6.07 15.35 -8.59
C GLY A 251 -7.44 15.96 -8.32
N THR A 252 -7.85 16.03 -7.05
CA THR A 252 -9.10 16.68 -6.66
C THR A 252 -9.03 18.19 -6.85
N GLU A 253 -7.89 18.83 -6.56
CA GLU A 253 -7.70 20.26 -6.85
C GLU A 253 -7.78 20.53 -8.35
N PHE A 254 -7.10 19.71 -9.16
CA PHE A 254 -7.17 19.82 -10.62
C PHE A 254 -8.59 19.56 -11.15
N ALA A 255 -9.32 18.62 -10.57
CA ALA A 255 -10.71 18.35 -10.94
C ALA A 255 -11.62 19.56 -10.63
N ARG A 256 -11.45 20.24 -9.48
CA ARG A 256 -12.16 21.49 -9.17
C ARG A 256 -11.80 22.60 -10.15
N PHE A 257 -10.51 22.75 -10.47
CA PHE A 257 -10.03 23.70 -11.49
C PHE A 257 -10.67 23.45 -12.86
N SER A 258 -10.68 22.19 -13.31
CA SER A 258 -11.28 21.80 -14.58
C SER A 258 -12.79 22.03 -14.58
N SER A 259 -13.49 21.63 -13.51
CA SER A 259 -14.96 21.78 -13.39
C SER A 259 -15.41 23.23 -13.31
N ALA A 260 -14.63 24.12 -12.69
CA ALA A 260 -14.91 25.56 -12.61
C ALA A 260 -14.99 26.26 -13.98
N GLN A 261 -14.52 25.62 -15.05
CA GLN A 261 -14.72 26.12 -16.42
C GLN A 261 -16.20 26.05 -16.83
N ALA A 262 -16.95 25.04 -16.37
CA ALA A 262 -18.28 24.69 -16.85
C ALA A 262 -19.40 24.96 -15.84
N VAL A 263 -19.09 25.04 -14.54
CA VAL A 263 -20.07 25.19 -13.47
C VAL A 263 -19.77 26.40 -12.58
N ASP A 264 -20.80 26.93 -11.92
CA ASP A 264 -20.65 27.98 -10.91
C ASP A 264 -20.17 27.42 -9.56
N THR A 265 -19.86 28.31 -8.63
CA THR A 265 -19.33 27.96 -7.31
C THR A 265 -20.29 27.08 -6.52
N ALA A 266 -21.61 27.29 -6.62
CA ALA A 266 -22.58 26.48 -5.88
C ALA A 266 -22.64 25.05 -6.41
N ALA A 267 -22.68 24.89 -7.74
CA ALA A 267 -22.66 23.58 -8.39
C ALA A 267 -21.30 22.88 -8.19
N LEU A 268 -20.19 23.62 -8.16
CA LEU A 268 -18.86 23.07 -7.86
C LEU A 268 -18.84 22.37 -6.50
N TRP A 269 -19.39 23.01 -5.47
CA TRP A 269 -19.42 22.41 -4.13
C TRP A 269 -20.48 21.33 -3.95
N GLN A 270 -21.41 21.17 -4.91
CA GLN A 270 -22.25 19.97 -5.00
C GLN A 270 -21.50 18.78 -5.60
N LEU A 271 -20.59 19.04 -6.57
CA LEU A 271 -19.72 18.01 -7.14
C LEU A 271 -18.61 17.56 -6.18
N PHE A 272 -18.11 18.49 -5.37
CA PHE A 272 -17.03 18.25 -4.40
C PHE A 272 -17.51 18.69 -2.99
N PRO A 273 -18.48 17.99 -2.41
CA PRO A 273 -19.07 18.41 -1.16
C PRO A 273 -18.05 18.37 -0.02
N PRO A 274 -18.12 19.35 0.92
CA PRO A 274 -17.40 19.24 2.17
C PRO A 274 -17.91 18.05 2.99
N TYR A 275 -17.24 17.72 4.08
CA TYR A 275 -17.76 16.72 5.01
C TYR A 275 -19.11 17.18 5.58
N ALA A 276 -19.95 16.19 5.95
CA ALA A 276 -21.28 16.48 6.47
C ALA A 276 -21.23 17.41 7.70
N GLY A 277 -21.91 18.54 7.60
CA GLY A 277 -21.93 19.56 8.66
C GLY A 277 -20.85 20.64 8.53
N GLU A 278 -19.95 20.54 7.55
CA GLU A 278 -18.92 21.55 7.28
C GLU A 278 -19.34 22.49 6.14
N ALA A 279 -18.88 23.74 6.20
CA ALA A 279 -18.96 24.65 5.06
C ALA A 279 -17.84 24.36 4.06
N PRO A 280 -17.99 24.76 2.77
CA PRO A 280 -16.88 24.74 1.84
C PRO A 280 -15.66 25.51 2.36
N ALA A 281 -14.47 24.97 2.16
CA ALA A 281 -13.23 25.59 2.64
C ALA A 281 -12.97 26.98 2.02
N SER A 282 -13.51 27.25 0.83
CA SER A 282 -13.41 28.54 0.14
C SER A 282 -14.77 28.97 -0.41
N ALA A 283 -15.07 30.27 -0.27
CA ALA A 283 -16.20 30.92 -0.92
C ALA A 283 -15.82 31.64 -2.23
N THR A 284 -14.56 31.56 -2.64
CA THR A 284 -14.04 32.24 -3.83
C THR A 284 -14.71 31.69 -5.10
N ASP A 285 -15.14 32.60 -5.97
CA ASP A 285 -15.62 32.23 -7.31
C ASP A 285 -14.45 31.80 -8.18
N LEU A 286 -14.15 30.51 -8.18
CA LEU A 286 -13.04 29.90 -8.95
C LEU A 286 -13.23 30.13 -10.45
N ALA A 287 -14.47 30.10 -10.93
CA ALA A 287 -14.76 30.35 -12.35
C ALA A 287 -14.41 31.78 -12.77
N ALA A 288 -14.76 32.76 -11.94
CA ALA A 288 -14.40 34.16 -12.20
C ALA A 288 -12.88 34.36 -12.09
N LEU A 289 -12.23 33.78 -11.08
CA LEU A 289 -10.78 33.86 -10.89
C LEU A 289 -10.03 33.35 -12.14
N TYR A 290 -10.26 32.12 -12.54
CA TYR A 290 -9.51 31.50 -13.63
C TYR A 290 -9.83 32.10 -15.00
N ARG A 291 -11.08 32.56 -15.22
CA ARG A 291 -11.42 33.32 -16.43
C ARG A 291 -10.70 34.68 -16.47
N SER A 292 -10.60 35.38 -15.36
CA SER A 292 -9.88 36.66 -15.29
C SER A 292 -8.39 36.52 -15.57
N LEU A 293 -7.79 35.41 -15.17
CA LEU A 293 -6.40 35.08 -15.45
C LEU A 293 -6.18 34.57 -16.88
N GLY A 294 -7.25 34.15 -17.58
CA GLY A 294 -7.20 33.61 -18.93
C GLY A 294 -6.38 32.31 -19.00
N VAL A 295 -6.54 31.43 -18.02
CA VAL A 295 -5.72 30.21 -17.88
C VAL A 295 -6.19 29.07 -18.74
N TYR A 296 -7.46 29.04 -19.11
CA TYR A 296 -8.04 27.91 -19.84
C TYR A 296 -7.57 27.83 -21.28
N ALA A 297 -7.38 26.61 -21.77
CA ALA A 297 -7.10 26.32 -23.16
C ALA A 297 -8.26 26.73 -24.06
N THR A 298 -7.96 27.24 -25.24
CA THR A 298 -8.97 27.42 -26.30
C THR A 298 -9.42 26.04 -26.81
N PRO A 299 -10.63 25.91 -27.38
CA PRO A 299 -11.09 24.65 -27.97
C PRO A 299 -10.10 24.01 -28.96
N ALA A 300 -9.42 24.85 -29.75
CA ALA A 300 -8.39 24.39 -30.70
C ALA A 300 -7.14 23.82 -30.00
N GLN A 301 -6.69 24.44 -28.92
CA GLN A 301 -5.57 23.93 -28.10
C GLN A 301 -5.94 22.62 -27.40
N ALA A 302 -7.13 22.53 -26.83
CA ALA A 302 -7.63 21.33 -26.16
C ALA A 302 -7.78 20.14 -27.15
N ALA A 303 -8.31 20.40 -28.37
CA ALA A 303 -8.41 19.39 -29.42
C ALA A 303 -7.04 18.86 -29.83
N LYS A 304 -6.07 19.76 -30.08
CA LYS A 304 -4.69 19.39 -30.42
C LYS A 304 -4.01 18.57 -29.31
N ALA A 305 -4.25 18.92 -28.04
CA ALA A 305 -3.72 18.17 -26.91
C ALA A 305 -4.33 16.76 -26.81
N SER A 306 -5.63 16.62 -27.10
CA SER A 306 -6.32 15.33 -27.12
C SER A 306 -5.79 14.44 -28.25
N GLU A 307 -5.56 14.97 -29.45
CA GLU A 307 -4.96 14.23 -30.57
C GLU A 307 -3.54 13.75 -30.25
N ALA A 308 -2.73 14.60 -29.62
CA ALA A 308 -1.37 14.24 -29.19
C ALA A 308 -1.38 13.13 -28.13
N GLY A 309 -2.34 13.16 -27.21
CA GLY A 309 -2.56 12.10 -26.22
C GLY A 309 -2.99 10.77 -26.84
N ALA A 310 -3.93 10.83 -27.79
CA ALA A 310 -4.41 9.65 -28.52
C ALA A 310 -3.31 8.99 -29.37
N ASN A 311 -2.51 9.80 -30.08
CA ASN A 311 -1.37 9.29 -30.86
C ASN A 311 -0.31 8.60 -29.98
N ASN A 312 -0.03 9.10 -28.79
CA ASN A 312 0.86 8.44 -27.84
C ASN A 312 0.28 7.10 -27.34
N SER A 313 -1.03 7.01 -27.16
CA SER A 313 -1.72 5.77 -26.78
C SER A 313 -1.74 4.76 -27.94
N MET A 314 -1.95 5.20 -29.18
CA MET A 314 -1.91 4.34 -30.38
C MET A 314 -0.52 3.78 -30.66
N LEU A 315 0.54 4.59 -30.53
CA LEU A 315 1.92 4.11 -30.67
C LEU A 315 2.29 3.06 -29.61
N ALA A 316 1.67 3.14 -28.42
CA ALA A 316 1.80 2.13 -27.39
C ALA A 316 1.06 0.82 -27.76
N SER A 317 -0.05 0.92 -28.51
CA SER A 317 -0.89 -0.22 -28.92
C SER A 317 -0.36 -0.93 -30.17
N GLU A 318 0.18 -0.23 -31.16
CA GLU A 318 0.62 -0.84 -32.42
C GLU A 318 1.89 -1.71 -32.28
N ASN A 319 2.74 -1.44 -31.29
CA ASN A 319 3.97 -2.20 -31.07
C ASN A 319 3.83 -3.40 -30.12
N GLY A 320 2.71 -3.54 -29.46
CA GLY A 320 2.35 -4.71 -28.65
C GLY A 320 1.32 -5.56 -29.39
N LYS A 321 1.72 -6.44 -30.30
CA LYS A 321 0.86 -7.53 -30.80
C LYS A 321 0.57 -8.51 -29.65
N PHE A 322 -0.21 -8.07 -28.70
CA PHE A 322 -1.05 -8.95 -27.90
C PHE A 322 -2.38 -9.11 -28.63
N ASP A 323 -2.72 -10.35 -28.97
CA ASP A 323 -4.02 -10.69 -29.53
C ASP A 323 -5.12 -10.15 -28.59
N SER A 324 -5.64 -8.97 -28.91
CA SER A 324 -6.67 -8.27 -28.13
C SER A 324 -8.05 -8.93 -28.19
N GLU A 325 -8.21 -10.02 -28.92
CA GLU A 325 -9.49 -10.71 -29.08
C GLU A 325 -9.82 -11.72 -27.96
N LYS A 326 -8.90 -11.99 -27.00
CA LYS A 326 -9.10 -13.08 -26.01
C LYS A 326 -8.84 -12.75 -24.54
N THR A 327 -8.44 -11.54 -24.22
CA THR A 327 -8.24 -11.14 -22.80
C THR A 327 -8.97 -9.82 -22.54
N ASP A 328 -9.75 -9.80 -21.47
CA ASP A 328 -10.37 -8.57 -20.95
C ASP A 328 -9.23 -7.54 -20.73
N PRO A 329 -9.24 -6.39 -21.44
CA PRO A 329 -8.18 -5.40 -21.31
C PRO A 329 -7.99 -4.89 -19.87
N ALA A 330 -9.02 -4.97 -19.02
CA ALA A 330 -8.97 -4.63 -17.60
C ALA A 330 -8.09 -5.61 -16.75
N SER A 331 -7.72 -6.78 -17.28
CA SER A 331 -6.98 -7.81 -16.54
C SER A 331 -5.47 -7.82 -16.81
N SER A 332 -4.93 -6.91 -17.62
CA SER A 332 -3.50 -6.87 -17.88
C SER A 332 -2.74 -6.19 -16.73
N PRO A 333 -1.54 -6.68 -16.32
CA PRO A 333 -0.70 -6.01 -15.32
C PRO A 333 -0.37 -4.55 -15.67
N VAL A 334 -0.32 -4.23 -16.95
CA VAL A 334 -0.04 -2.89 -17.46
C VAL A 334 -1.26 -1.98 -17.29
N ALA A 335 -2.47 -2.49 -17.56
CA ALA A 335 -3.71 -1.75 -17.31
C ALA A 335 -3.86 -1.44 -15.80
N SER A 336 -3.50 -2.39 -14.93
CA SER A 336 -3.51 -2.17 -13.48
C SER A 336 -2.51 -1.10 -13.04
N LEU A 337 -1.32 -1.04 -13.65
CA LEU A 337 -0.33 0.02 -13.39
C LEU A 337 -0.81 1.39 -13.90
N GLN A 338 -1.45 1.42 -15.06
CA GLN A 338 -2.04 2.64 -15.59
C GLN A 338 -3.17 3.14 -14.70
N GLN A 339 -4.10 2.27 -14.34
CA GLN A 339 -5.20 2.58 -13.42
C GLN A 339 -4.69 3.07 -12.06
N TRP A 340 -3.62 2.46 -11.53
CA TRP A 340 -2.97 2.95 -10.33
C TRP A 340 -2.38 4.35 -10.53
N ALA A 341 -1.69 4.59 -11.64
CA ALA A 341 -1.11 5.89 -11.95
C ALA A 341 -2.17 6.99 -12.16
N ASP A 342 -3.29 6.63 -12.81
CA ASP A 342 -4.43 7.53 -13.00
C ASP A 342 -5.14 7.83 -11.66
N GLY A 343 -5.08 6.92 -10.70
CA GLY A 343 -5.58 7.09 -9.34
C GLY A 343 -4.64 7.90 -8.41
N LEU A 344 -3.40 8.18 -8.82
CA LEU A 344 -2.51 9.03 -8.04
C LEU A 344 -3.07 10.47 -7.95
N GLY A 345 -2.99 11.04 -6.77
CA GLY A 345 -3.58 12.38 -6.52
C GLY A 345 -5.05 12.36 -6.14
N HIS A 346 -5.68 11.18 -6.03
CA HIS A 346 -7.03 11.00 -5.51
C HIS A 346 -7.00 10.08 -4.30
N VAL A 347 -7.49 10.57 -3.17
CA VAL A 347 -7.56 9.78 -1.91
C VAL A 347 -8.90 9.07 -1.78
N GLU A 348 -9.87 9.42 -2.59
CA GLU A 348 -11.22 8.91 -2.55
C GLU A 348 -11.27 7.40 -2.84
N GLY A 349 -12.07 6.66 -2.07
CA GLY A 349 -12.25 5.21 -2.21
C GLY A 349 -11.21 4.35 -1.46
N LYS A 350 -10.21 4.93 -0.80
CA LYS A 350 -9.28 4.24 0.09
C LYS A 350 -9.73 4.45 1.53
N GLY A 351 -9.92 3.37 2.26
CA GLY A 351 -10.41 3.41 3.62
C GLY A 351 -9.57 2.56 4.57
N SER A 352 -9.70 2.78 5.85
CA SER A 352 -9.13 1.92 6.90
C SER A 352 -9.95 2.12 8.16
N ASN A 353 -10.00 1.08 9.01
CA ASN A 353 -10.61 1.19 10.32
C ASN A 353 -9.61 0.77 11.40
N ASN A 354 -9.62 1.45 12.51
CA ASN A 354 -9.01 0.96 13.73
C ASN A 354 -9.86 1.32 14.95
N TRP A 355 -9.63 0.59 16.02
CA TRP A 355 -10.21 0.90 17.31
C TRP A 355 -9.32 0.40 18.45
N VAL A 356 -9.40 1.08 19.56
CA VAL A 356 -8.74 0.71 20.81
C VAL A 356 -9.72 0.82 21.96
N VAL A 357 -9.74 -0.19 22.82
CA VAL A 357 -10.60 -0.28 24.00
C VAL A 357 -9.71 -0.28 25.24
N ALA A 358 -9.99 0.60 26.20
CA ALA A 358 -9.26 0.62 27.45
C ALA A 358 -9.52 -0.61 28.30
N GLY A 359 -8.57 -1.00 29.14
CA GLY A 359 -8.68 -2.18 29.99
C GLY A 359 -9.93 -2.19 30.87
N GLN A 360 -10.36 -1.05 31.35
CA GLN A 360 -11.58 -0.93 32.17
C GLN A 360 -12.87 -1.33 31.43
N ALA A 361 -12.88 -1.26 30.08
CA ALA A 361 -14.02 -1.66 29.24
C ALA A 361 -13.81 -3.07 28.63
N SER A 362 -12.72 -3.77 28.98
CA SER A 362 -12.37 -5.10 28.51
C SER A 362 -12.59 -6.13 29.62
N ALA A 363 -13.14 -7.29 29.28
CA ALA A 363 -13.31 -8.40 30.23
C ALA A 363 -11.98 -8.94 30.80
N SER A 364 -10.87 -8.76 30.08
CA SER A 364 -9.54 -9.17 30.54
C SER A 364 -8.88 -8.16 31.48
N GLY A 365 -9.44 -6.95 31.61
CA GLY A 365 -8.79 -5.83 32.29
C GLY A 365 -7.60 -5.23 31.52
N GLN A 366 -7.29 -5.76 30.32
CA GLN A 366 -6.21 -5.28 29.46
C GLN A 366 -6.77 -4.57 28.24
N PRO A 367 -6.07 -3.56 27.69
CA PRO A 367 -6.49 -2.90 26.46
C PRO A 367 -6.56 -3.87 25.27
N LEU A 368 -7.48 -3.59 24.35
CA LEU A 368 -7.61 -4.28 23.07
C LEU A 368 -7.41 -3.29 21.94
N LEU A 369 -6.71 -3.69 20.89
CA LEU A 369 -6.50 -2.90 19.68
C LEU A 369 -6.75 -3.77 18.45
N ALA A 370 -7.51 -3.24 17.50
CA ALA A 370 -7.66 -3.83 16.17
C ALA A 370 -7.42 -2.78 15.09
N ASN A 371 -6.90 -3.24 13.95
CA ASN A 371 -6.64 -2.40 12.79
C ASN A 371 -6.91 -3.17 11.50
N ASP A 372 -7.61 -2.53 10.58
CA ASP A 372 -8.04 -3.09 9.30
C ASP A 372 -7.76 -2.07 8.18
N PRO A 373 -6.53 -2.05 7.62
CA PRO A 373 -6.17 -1.14 6.53
C PRO A 373 -6.71 -1.66 5.20
N HIS A 374 -7.64 -0.90 4.58
CA HIS A 374 -8.24 -1.20 3.29
C HIS A 374 -7.39 -0.58 2.18
N LEU A 375 -6.35 -1.30 1.76
CA LEU A 375 -5.48 -0.94 0.64
C LEU A 375 -5.91 -1.70 -0.63
N GLY A 376 -5.31 -1.37 -1.76
CA GLY A 376 -5.58 -2.06 -3.02
C GLY A 376 -5.30 -3.57 -2.92
N LEU A 377 -6.21 -4.40 -3.46
CA LEU A 377 -6.02 -5.84 -3.49
C LEU A 377 -4.94 -6.21 -4.51
N SER A 378 -3.99 -7.01 -4.07
CA SER A 378 -2.90 -7.51 -4.92
C SER A 378 -2.50 -8.93 -4.54
N ALA A 379 -1.93 -9.67 -5.50
CA ALA A 379 -1.32 -10.96 -5.27
C ALA A 379 0.15 -10.91 -5.78
N PRO A 380 1.13 -11.02 -4.89
CA PRO A 380 1.00 -11.17 -3.43
C PRO A 380 0.45 -9.91 -2.74
N ALA A 381 -0.13 -10.09 -1.55
CA ALA A 381 -0.58 -8.97 -0.72
C ALA A 381 0.58 -8.03 -0.37
N ILE A 382 0.26 -6.76 -0.12
CA ILE A 382 1.27 -5.75 0.26
C ILE A 382 1.91 -6.07 1.63
N TRP A 383 1.14 -6.67 2.53
CA TRP A 383 1.60 -6.99 3.88
C TRP A 383 2.36 -8.30 3.95
N TYR A 384 3.38 -8.32 4.84
CA TYR A 384 4.13 -9.50 5.21
C TYR A 384 4.24 -9.57 6.75
N PHE A 385 3.73 -10.64 7.38
CA PHE A 385 3.75 -10.76 8.84
C PHE A 385 5.08 -11.32 9.34
N ALA A 386 5.71 -10.58 10.25
CA ALA A 386 6.97 -10.99 10.84
C ALA A 386 7.05 -10.64 12.33
N ARG A 387 7.87 -11.41 13.05
CA ARG A 387 8.36 -11.08 14.39
C ARG A 387 9.89 -11.06 14.37
N LEU A 388 10.48 -9.98 14.85
CA LEU A 388 11.91 -9.82 15.00
C LEU A 388 12.26 -9.87 16.48
N GLN A 389 13.19 -10.76 16.84
CA GLN A 389 13.69 -10.89 18.22
C GLN A 389 15.21 -10.91 18.25
N SER A 390 15.78 -10.08 19.10
CA SER A 390 17.21 -10.10 19.45
C SER A 390 17.43 -9.48 20.83
N PRO A 391 18.47 -9.88 21.58
CA PRO A 391 18.96 -9.10 22.71
C PRO A 391 19.50 -7.75 22.20
N ALA A 392 19.88 -6.86 23.13
CA ALA A 392 20.63 -5.66 22.79
C ALA A 392 21.96 -6.01 22.12
N GLY A 393 22.39 -5.17 21.20
CA GLY A 393 23.63 -5.37 20.45
C GLY A 393 24.87 -5.42 21.34
N GLN A 394 25.88 -6.13 20.88
CA GLN A 394 27.18 -6.27 21.56
C GLN A 394 28.31 -5.99 20.57
N GLY A 395 29.51 -5.63 21.11
CA GLY A 395 30.64 -5.33 20.26
C GLY A 395 30.37 -4.16 19.32
N ALA A 396 30.53 -4.36 18.02
CA ALA A 396 30.28 -3.36 17.00
C ALA A 396 28.82 -2.92 16.89
N GLN A 397 27.88 -3.70 17.43
CA GLN A 397 26.45 -3.39 17.43
C GLN A 397 25.93 -2.87 18.78
N ALA A 398 26.79 -2.48 19.71
CA ALA A 398 26.42 -2.06 21.07
C ALA A 398 25.49 -0.83 21.11
N ALA A 399 25.46 -0.03 20.06
CA ALA A 399 24.56 1.12 19.94
C ALA A 399 23.11 0.71 19.64
N HIS A 400 22.85 -0.52 19.15
CA HIS A 400 21.52 -0.97 18.78
C HIS A 400 20.80 -1.63 19.96
N ALA A 401 19.59 -1.16 20.25
CA ALA A 401 18.72 -1.75 21.25
C ALA A 401 18.20 -3.13 20.81
N GLY A 402 17.84 -3.97 21.78
CA GLY A 402 17.24 -5.28 21.52
C GLY A 402 15.86 -5.16 20.86
N LEU A 403 15.44 -6.21 20.16
CA LEU A 403 14.18 -6.28 19.43
C LEU A 403 13.26 -7.35 20.04
N ASP A 404 11.98 -7.05 20.18
CA ASP A 404 10.88 -7.99 20.30
C ASP A 404 9.62 -7.33 19.73
N VAL A 405 9.54 -7.28 18.41
CA VAL A 405 8.47 -6.59 17.69
C VAL A 405 7.81 -7.56 16.71
N THR A 406 6.47 -7.55 16.64
CA THR A 406 5.69 -8.41 15.75
C THR A 406 4.54 -7.65 15.10
N GLY A 407 4.23 -7.97 13.87
CA GLY A 407 3.11 -7.39 13.11
C GLY A 407 3.31 -7.42 11.61
N ALA A 408 2.63 -6.53 10.94
CA ALA A 408 2.69 -6.35 9.49
C ALA A 408 3.90 -5.51 9.11
N THR A 409 4.77 -6.08 8.28
CA THR A 409 5.85 -5.39 7.58
C THR A 409 5.45 -5.14 6.13
N LEU A 410 6.20 -4.27 5.44
CA LEU A 410 6.09 -4.06 4.00
C LEU A 410 7.40 -4.50 3.33
N PRO A 411 7.38 -5.45 2.36
CA PRO A 411 8.58 -5.74 1.58
C PRO A 411 9.16 -4.47 0.98
N GLY A 412 10.38 -4.14 1.40
CA GLY A 412 11.05 -2.88 1.10
C GLY A 412 11.33 -2.00 2.33
N LEU A 413 10.66 -2.24 3.46
CA LEU A 413 10.88 -1.53 4.73
C LEU A 413 11.42 -2.47 5.83
N PRO A 414 12.41 -2.04 6.63
CA PRO A 414 13.04 -2.87 7.66
C PRO A 414 12.31 -2.89 9.02
N PHE A 415 11.04 -2.50 9.10
CA PHE A 415 10.33 -2.39 10.38
C PHE A 415 8.89 -2.87 10.31
N VAL A 416 8.33 -3.17 11.47
CA VAL A 416 6.90 -3.44 11.63
C VAL A 416 6.13 -2.13 11.55
N VAL A 417 5.28 -2.00 10.52
CA VAL A 417 4.46 -0.81 10.28
C VAL A 417 3.29 -0.77 11.24
N LEU A 418 2.55 -1.90 11.34
CA LEU A 418 1.39 -2.08 12.23
C LEU A 418 1.66 -3.28 13.12
N GLY A 419 1.50 -3.14 14.43
CA GLY A 419 1.77 -4.28 15.29
C GLY A 419 1.97 -3.94 16.75
N ARG A 420 2.85 -4.67 17.38
CA ARG A 420 3.20 -4.49 18.78
C ARG A 420 4.63 -4.90 19.09
N ASN A 421 5.17 -4.35 20.17
CA ASN A 421 6.32 -4.92 20.88
C ASN A 421 5.88 -5.51 22.24
N ALA A 422 6.80 -5.69 23.17
CA ALA A 422 6.51 -6.21 24.50
C ALA A 422 5.67 -5.25 25.37
N HIS A 423 5.60 -3.96 25.03
CA HIS A 423 5.06 -2.90 25.87
C HIS A 423 3.89 -2.13 25.28
N VAL A 424 3.90 -1.92 23.97
CA VAL A 424 2.92 -1.07 23.27
C VAL A 424 2.48 -1.71 21.96
N ALA A 425 1.18 -1.60 21.65
CA ALA A 425 0.58 -1.94 20.35
C ALA A 425 0.14 -0.67 19.64
N TRP A 426 0.18 -0.68 18.29
CA TRP A 426 -0.20 0.46 17.45
C TRP A 426 -0.84 0.05 16.13
N GLY A 427 -1.68 0.94 15.62
CA GLY A 427 -2.35 0.80 14.33
C GLY A 427 -2.66 2.17 13.72
N PHE A 428 -2.90 2.20 12.41
CA PHE A 428 -3.14 3.43 11.65
C PHE A 428 -4.42 3.38 10.85
N THR A 429 -5.01 4.58 10.65
CA THR A 429 -5.88 4.85 9.49
C THR A 429 -5.40 6.13 8.80
N ASN A 430 -5.65 6.26 7.50
CA ASN A 430 -5.33 7.48 6.78
C ASN A 430 -6.22 8.64 7.24
N THR A 431 -5.72 9.88 7.23
CA THR A 431 -6.44 11.07 7.70
C THR A 431 -7.00 11.93 6.59
N ASN A 432 -6.69 11.64 5.34
CA ASN A 432 -7.03 12.46 4.16
C ASN A 432 -6.73 13.97 4.37
N PRO A 433 -5.51 14.32 4.77
CA PRO A 433 -5.16 15.70 5.05
C PRO A 433 -4.90 16.46 3.75
N ASP A 434 -5.04 17.78 3.82
CA ASP A 434 -4.62 18.67 2.75
C ASP A 434 -3.14 19.04 2.93
N VAL A 435 -2.26 18.20 2.38
CA VAL A 435 -0.79 18.28 2.49
C VAL A 435 -0.09 18.47 1.15
N GLN A 436 -0.88 18.76 0.14
CA GLN A 436 -0.44 19.07 -1.22
C GLN A 436 -1.21 20.28 -1.73
N ASP A 437 -0.55 21.22 -2.38
CA ASP A 437 -1.18 22.33 -3.07
C ASP A 437 -0.66 22.41 -4.50
N LEU A 438 -1.55 22.64 -5.46
CA LEU A 438 -1.21 23.01 -6.80
C LEU A 438 -1.02 24.52 -6.93
N TYR A 439 0.06 24.92 -7.56
CA TYR A 439 0.34 26.31 -7.88
C TYR A 439 0.31 26.53 -9.38
N LEU A 440 -0.49 27.49 -9.82
CA LEU A 440 -0.51 27.99 -11.18
C LEU A 440 0.67 28.95 -11.36
N GLU A 441 1.61 28.61 -12.22
CA GLU A 441 2.79 29.41 -12.48
C GLU A 441 2.71 30.02 -13.88
N ALA A 442 2.78 31.34 -13.97
CA ALA A 442 2.77 32.04 -15.26
C ALA A 442 4.17 32.05 -15.88
N ILE A 443 4.26 31.56 -17.09
CA ILE A 443 5.52 31.56 -17.89
C ILE A 443 5.81 32.96 -18.39
N ASN A 444 7.07 33.39 -18.35
CA ASN A 444 7.51 34.67 -18.92
C ASN A 444 7.37 34.64 -20.45
N PRO A 445 6.50 35.47 -21.05
CA PRO A 445 6.32 35.45 -22.51
C PRO A 445 7.55 35.88 -23.31
N ALA A 446 8.48 36.60 -22.68
CA ALA A 446 9.75 37.01 -23.31
C ALA A 446 10.87 35.96 -23.13
N ASN A 447 10.76 35.08 -22.11
CA ASN A 447 11.75 34.05 -21.84
C ASN A 447 11.06 32.82 -21.21
N PRO A 448 10.73 31.79 -21.98
CA PRO A 448 10.00 30.62 -21.48
C PRO A 448 10.79 29.74 -20.45
N ALA A 449 12.06 30.06 -20.20
CA ALA A 449 12.85 29.44 -19.13
C ALA A 449 12.57 30.07 -17.76
N GLN A 450 11.69 31.08 -17.68
CA GLN A 450 11.35 31.80 -16.44
C GLN A 450 9.86 31.72 -16.13
N TYR A 451 9.55 31.81 -14.84
CA TYR A 451 8.20 31.91 -14.33
C TYR A 451 8.05 33.12 -13.39
N ARG A 452 6.81 33.59 -13.26
CA ARG A 452 6.49 34.76 -12.44
C ARG A 452 6.58 34.41 -10.95
N VAL A 453 7.21 35.31 -10.18
CA VAL A 453 7.34 35.21 -8.72
C VAL A 453 6.74 36.42 -8.03
N PRO A 454 6.47 36.38 -6.71
CA PRO A 454 5.98 37.53 -5.96
C PRO A 454 6.89 38.73 -6.12
N ALA A 455 6.25 39.90 -6.26
CA ALA A 455 6.93 41.18 -6.43
C ALA A 455 6.17 42.29 -5.69
N PRO A 456 6.80 43.43 -5.36
CA PRO A 456 6.12 44.60 -4.84
C PRO A 456 4.97 45.05 -5.76
N ALA A 457 3.97 45.70 -5.18
CA ALA A 457 2.82 46.17 -5.92
C ALA A 457 3.19 47.01 -7.16
N GLY A 458 2.59 46.70 -8.30
CA GLY A 458 2.86 47.35 -9.59
C GLY A 458 4.13 46.87 -10.31
N GLN A 459 4.87 45.92 -9.73
CA GLN A 459 6.06 45.32 -10.37
C GLN A 459 5.79 43.85 -10.76
N THR A 460 6.57 43.35 -11.72
CA THR A 460 6.59 41.94 -12.09
C THR A 460 8.03 41.43 -11.97
N ALA A 461 8.18 40.32 -11.24
CA ALA A 461 9.48 39.65 -11.11
C ALA A 461 9.42 38.22 -11.71
N TRP A 462 10.56 37.79 -12.23
CA TRP A 462 10.74 36.50 -12.89
C TRP A 462 11.87 35.74 -12.22
N ALA A 463 11.73 34.43 -12.10
CA ALA A 463 12.80 33.54 -11.69
C ALA A 463 12.96 32.41 -12.71
N ASP A 464 14.16 31.88 -12.84
CA ASP A 464 14.45 30.76 -13.73
C ASP A 464 13.84 29.47 -13.16
N PHE A 465 13.25 28.65 -14.04
CA PHE A 465 12.93 27.27 -13.66
C PHE A 465 14.23 26.52 -13.34
N ALA A 466 14.28 25.84 -12.20
CA ALA A 466 15.28 24.81 -12.00
C ALA A 466 14.98 23.65 -12.95
N THR A 467 15.96 23.22 -13.73
CA THR A 467 15.76 22.18 -14.75
C THR A 467 16.74 21.03 -14.55
N ARG A 468 16.25 19.80 -14.79
CA ARG A 468 17.09 18.62 -14.96
C ARG A 468 16.62 17.81 -16.16
N VAL A 469 17.55 17.19 -16.86
CA VAL A 469 17.25 16.31 -18.00
C VAL A 469 17.42 14.85 -17.54
N GLU A 470 16.35 14.09 -17.71
CA GLU A 470 16.29 12.66 -17.38
C GLU A 470 16.29 11.83 -18.67
N THR A 471 17.09 10.78 -18.71
CA THR A 471 17.04 9.79 -19.80
C THR A 471 16.19 8.62 -19.38
N ILE A 472 15.08 8.39 -20.05
CA ILE A 472 14.18 7.26 -19.83
C ILE A 472 14.44 6.22 -20.91
N ARG A 473 14.95 5.06 -20.50
CA ARG A 473 15.12 3.92 -21.40
C ARG A 473 13.78 3.27 -21.67
N VAL A 474 13.51 2.96 -22.94
CA VAL A 474 12.24 2.37 -23.37
C VAL A 474 12.51 1.09 -24.14
N LYS A 475 12.05 -0.07 -23.64
CA LYS A 475 12.24 -1.35 -24.31
C LYS A 475 11.70 -1.32 -25.74
N GLY A 476 12.56 -1.64 -26.70
CA GLY A 476 12.19 -1.69 -28.11
C GLY A 476 12.04 -0.33 -28.80
N GLN A 477 12.41 0.77 -28.15
CA GLN A 477 12.35 2.12 -28.66
C GLN A 477 13.67 2.87 -28.34
N PRO A 478 13.96 3.98 -29.02
CA PRO A 478 15.02 4.89 -28.60
C PRO A 478 14.75 5.45 -27.20
N ASP A 479 15.83 5.81 -26.50
CA ASP A 479 15.74 6.49 -25.21
C ASP A 479 14.99 7.81 -25.34
N VAL A 480 14.18 8.15 -24.34
CA VAL A 480 13.42 9.39 -24.29
C VAL A 480 14.11 10.37 -23.36
N SER A 481 14.44 11.55 -23.90
CA SER A 481 14.88 12.69 -23.09
C SER A 481 13.65 13.36 -22.48
N HIS A 482 13.59 13.43 -21.15
CA HIS A 482 12.53 14.09 -20.40
C HIS A 482 13.10 15.23 -19.56
N THR A 483 12.70 16.46 -19.89
CA THR A 483 13.08 17.64 -19.14
C THR A 483 12.08 17.86 -18.01
N VAL A 484 12.57 17.86 -16.79
CA VAL A 484 11.80 18.16 -15.57
C VAL A 484 12.12 19.58 -15.14
N ARG A 485 11.09 20.40 -15.03
CA ARG A 485 11.19 21.75 -14.48
C ARG A 485 10.69 21.75 -13.02
N SER A 486 11.21 22.65 -12.23
CA SER A 486 10.72 22.93 -10.88
C SER A 486 10.68 24.44 -10.64
N THR A 487 9.69 24.85 -9.84
CA THR A 487 9.54 26.21 -9.33
C THR A 487 9.91 26.24 -7.85
N ARG A 488 9.77 27.37 -7.20
CA ARG A 488 9.91 27.50 -5.73
C ARG A 488 8.88 26.65 -4.95
N HIS A 489 7.77 26.27 -5.59
CA HIS A 489 6.74 25.41 -4.99
C HIS A 489 7.01 23.93 -5.20
N GLY A 490 7.88 23.55 -6.14
CA GLY A 490 8.22 22.16 -6.39
C GLY A 490 8.15 21.77 -7.87
N PRO A 491 8.03 20.46 -8.18
CA PRO A 491 8.05 19.96 -9.53
C PRO A 491 6.84 20.41 -10.35
N VAL A 492 7.06 20.69 -11.64
CA VAL A 492 6.03 21.07 -12.61
C VAL A 492 5.33 19.82 -13.13
N LEU A 493 4.15 19.50 -12.59
CA LEU A 493 3.37 18.32 -13.00
C LEU A 493 2.91 18.39 -14.46
N SER A 494 2.68 19.57 -15.00
CA SER A 494 2.25 19.75 -16.39
C SER A 494 3.26 19.22 -17.41
N ASP A 495 4.53 19.00 -17.02
CA ASP A 495 5.55 18.42 -17.88
C ASP A 495 5.38 16.89 -18.05
N ALA A 496 4.61 16.24 -17.17
CA ALA A 496 4.35 14.81 -17.20
C ALA A 496 2.87 14.46 -17.43
N GLN A 497 1.94 15.36 -17.11
CA GLN A 497 0.49 15.17 -17.16
C GLN A 497 -0.09 15.79 -18.43
N ALA A 498 -0.18 15.01 -19.51
CA ALA A 498 -0.70 15.49 -20.80
C ALA A 498 -2.17 15.99 -20.70
N SER A 499 -2.96 15.48 -19.78
CA SER A 499 -4.33 15.92 -19.51
C SER A 499 -4.43 17.39 -19.10
N HIS A 500 -3.40 17.96 -18.50
CA HIS A 500 -3.38 19.38 -18.15
C HIS A 500 -3.53 20.29 -19.38
N ALA A 501 -2.91 19.94 -20.50
CA ALA A 501 -3.00 20.71 -21.73
C ALA A 501 -4.39 20.67 -22.41
N GLN A 502 -5.25 19.75 -22.00
CA GLN A 502 -6.65 19.69 -22.47
C GLN A 502 -7.52 20.72 -21.75
N VAL A 503 -7.12 21.16 -20.58
CA VAL A 503 -7.88 22.08 -19.72
C VAL A 503 -7.27 23.48 -19.73
N MET A 504 -5.94 23.60 -19.68
CA MET A 504 -5.28 24.89 -19.55
C MET A 504 -4.28 25.18 -20.66
N ASP A 505 -4.02 26.47 -20.92
CA ASP A 505 -3.02 26.93 -21.87
C ASP A 505 -1.61 26.73 -21.32
N THR A 506 -1.03 25.55 -21.58
CA THR A 506 0.32 25.17 -21.11
C THR A 506 1.45 25.94 -21.79
N SER A 507 1.17 26.76 -22.80
CA SER A 507 2.15 27.70 -23.38
C SER A 507 2.38 28.94 -22.52
N ARG A 508 1.39 29.29 -21.66
CA ARG A 508 1.40 30.45 -20.78
C ARG A 508 1.47 30.12 -19.31
N PHE A 509 0.98 28.96 -18.93
CA PHE A 509 0.88 28.53 -17.53
C PHE A 509 1.30 27.08 -17.35
N VAL A 510 1.81 26.75 -16.18
CA VAL A 510 2.08 25.38 -15.75
C VAL A 510 1.59 25.18 -14.32
N LEU A 511 1.35 23.94 -13.92
CA LEU A 511 1.01 23.57 -12.56
C LEU A 511 2.22 22.96 -11.86
N ALA A 512 2.65 23.58 -10.77
CA ALA A 512 3.66 23.06 -9.87
C ALA A 512 3.01 22.44 -8.63
N LEU A 513 3.59 21.38 -8.08
CA LEU A 513 3.12 20.69 -6.90
C LEU A 513 3.99 21.03 -5.68
N ARG A 514 3.41 21.61 -4.64
CA ARG A 514 3.98 21.64 -3.31
C ARG A 514 3.50 20.43 -2.51
N TRP A 515 4.40 19.58 -2.07
CA TRP A 515 4.07 18.38 -1.31
C TRP A 515 5.06 18.16 -0.16
N ALA A 516 4.53 18.11 1.07
CA ALA A 516 5.32 17.97 2.29
C ALA A 516 6.23 16.74 2.33
N ALA A 517 5.82 15.65 1.66
CA ALA A 517 6.60 14.41 1.65
C ALA A 517 7.94 14.54 0.91
N LEU A 518 8.07 15.49 -0.04
CA LEU A 518 9.30 15.70 -0.80
C LEU A 518 10.36 16.50 -0.04
N ASP A 519 10.05 17.03 1.13
CA ASP A 519 10.98 17.82 1.93
C ASP A 519 12.18 16.96 2.38
N ALA A 520 13.37 17.53 2.31
CA ALA A 520 14.61 16.82 2.64
C ALA A 520 14.72 16.41 4.12
N ASP A 521 13.99 17.08 5.00
CA ASP A 521 13.89 16.80 6.43
C ASP A 521 12.75 15.84 6.79
N ASN A 522 12.12 15.17 5.81
CA ASN A 522 11.16 14.12 6.07
C ASN A 522 11.88 12.87 6.61
N HIS A 523 11.71 12.61 7.88
CA HIS A 523 12.34 11.52 8.61
C HIS A 523 11.34 10.43 9.02
N THR A 524 10.27 10.23 8.27
CA THR A 524 9.20 9.25 8.58
C THR A 524 9.74 7.85 8.88
N VAL A 525 10.81 7.41 8.21
CA VAL A 525 11.40 6.09 8.46
C VAL A 525 11.94 5.94 9.88
N LEU A 526 12.37 7.03 10.55
CA LEU A 526 12.80 7.00 11.95
C LEU A 526 11.64 6.61 12.88
N ALA A 527 10.43 7.11 12.61
CA ALA A 527 9.28 6.76 13.44
C ALA A 527 9.03 5.24 13.48
N GLY A 528 9.20 4.55 12.33
CA GLY A 528 9.09 3.10 12.26
C GLY A 528 10.18 2.36 13.02
N LEU A 529 11.43 2.85 12.94
CA LEU A 529 12.57 2.26 13.64
C LEU A 529 12.49 2.51 15.15
N GLU A 530 12.26 3.73 15.59
CA GLU A 530 12.17 4.11 17.00
C GLU A 530 10.92 3.52 17.67
N GLY A 531 9.79 3.43 16.93
CA GLY A 531 8.55 2.86 17.42
C GLY A 531 8.68 1.40 17.86
N ALA A 532 9.57 0.63 17.21
CA ALA A 532 9.87 -0.74 17.60
C ALA A 532 10.40 -0.87 19.05
N HIS A 533 10.97 0.19 19.61
CA HIS A 533 11.61 0.23 20.94
C HIS A 533 10.78 0.98 21.99
N ALA A 534 9.64 1.58 21.61
CA ALA A 534 8.80 2.33 22.53
C ALA A 534 8.28 1.46 23.67
N ARG A 535 8.27 1.99 24.90
CA ARG A 535 7.84 1.29 26.12
C ARG A 535 6.48 1.75 26.64
N SER A 536 5.92 2.78 26.03
CA SER A 536 4.65 3.35 26.42
C SER A 536 4.01 4.06 25.24
N THR A 537 2.70 4.36 25.37
CA THR A 537 2.00 5.21 24.40
C THR A 537 2.66 6.59 24.28
N ASP A 538 3.22 7.13 25.38
CA ASP A 538 3.92 8.42 25.39
C ASP A 538 5.23 8.37 24.59
N GLU A 539 6.04 7.33 24.76
CA GLU A 539 7.26 7.15 23.97
C GLU A 539 6.93 6.94 22.50
N LEU A 540 5.94 6.11 22.19
CA LEU A 540 5.54 5.87 20.82
C LEU A 540 5.08 7.16 20.13
N LEU A 541 4.09 7.84 20.68
CA LEU A 541 3.46 9.00 20.05
C LEU A 541 4.22 10.30 20.28
N GLY A 542 4.85 10.46 21.46
CA GLY A 542 5.56 11.69 21.81
C GLY A 542 7.02 11.75 21.36
N VAL A 543 7.67 10.60 21.20
CA VAL A 543 9.07 10.52 20.80
C VAL A 543 9.23 9.99 19.38
N ALA A 544 8.84 8.73 19.12
CA ALA A 544 9.05 8.13 17.82
C ALA A 544 8.24 8.83 16.72
N TYR A 545 6.94 9.00 16.92
CA TYR A 545 6.06 9.56 15.88
C TYR A 545 6.18 11.07 15.66
N ARG A 546 6.91 11.81 16.49
CA ARG A 546 7.26 13.20 16.16
C ARG A 546 8.12 13.33 14.90
N HIS A 547 8.83 12.25 14.51
CA HIS A 547 9.58 12.17 13.26
C HIS A 547 8.72 11.75 12.06
N TYR A 548 7.45 11.42 12.30
CA TYR A 548 6.53 10.99 11.26
C TYR A 548 5.99 12.21 10.50
N HIS A 549 6.32 12.33 9.23
CA HIS A 549 5.91 13.47 8.41
C HIS A 549 4.82 13.12 7.39
N SER A 550 4.92 11.97 6.73
CA SER A 550 4.04 11.62 5.61
C SER A 550 4.01 10.10 5.36
N PRO A 551 2.83 9.52 4.96
CA PRO A 551 1.51 10.17 4.88
C PRO A 551 0.98 10.51 6.26
N MET A 552 0.11 11.50 6.38
CA MET A 552 -0.49 11.79 7.69
C MET A 552 -1.46 10.68 8.11
N GLN A 553 -1.36 10.21 9.37
CA GLN A 553 -2.10 9.07 9.87
C GLN A 553 -2.81 9.36 11.19
N ASN A 554 -3.99 8.78 11.37
CA ASN A 554 -4.59 8.57 12.68
C ASN A 554 -3.90 7.38 13.35
N VAL A 555 -3.09 7.61 14.34
CA VAL A 555 -2.41 6.57 15.10
C VAL A 555 -3.21 6.28 16.37
N VAL A 556 -3.60 5.03 16.58
CA VAL A 556 -4.08 4.54 17.87
C VAL A 556 -3.03 3.67 18.51
N ALA A 557 -2.90 3.75 19.83
CA ALA A 557 -1.94 2.98 20.59
C ALA A 557 -2.51 2.53 21.93
N ALA A 558 -2.01 1.38 22.43
CA ALA A 558 -2.32 0.86 23.75
C ALA A 558 -1.06 0.29 24.38
N ASP A 559 -0.85 0.48 25.70
CA ASP A 559 0.29 -0.06 26.41
C ASP A 559 -0.07 -1.01 27.56
N THR A 560 0.94 -1.72 28.05
CA THR A 560 0.80 -2.69 29.15
C THR A 560 0.46 -2.03 30.50
N ALA A 561 0.57 -0.69 30.61
CA ALA A 561 0.10 0.06 31.77
C ALA A 561 -1.41 0.37 31.70
N GLY A 562 -2.12 -0.12 30.67
CA GLY A 562 -3.56 0.07 30.50
C GLY A 562 -3.93 1.40 29.85
N ARG A 563 -2.97 2.21 29.41
CA ARG A 563 -3.21 3.47 28.72
C ARG A 563 -3.54 3.21 27.25
N VAL A 564 -4.47 3.97 26.74
CA VAL A 564 -4.80 4.04 25.31
C VAL A 564 -4.70 5.48 24.85
N ALA A 565 -4.26 5.65 23.61
CA ALA A 565 -4.05 6.97 23.05
C ALA A 565 -4.35 7.01 21.55
N TYR A 566 -4.71 8.18 21.10
CA TYR A 566 -4.85 8.56 19.71
C TYR A 566 -4.01 9.79 19.44
N LYS A 567 -3.41 9.87 18.27
CA LYS A 567 -2.68 11.05 17.77
C LYS A 567 -2.80 11.13 16.26
N ALA A 568 -3.09 12.32 15.77
CA ALA A 568 -2.87 12.64 14.36
C ALA A 568 -1.38 12.88 14.14
N ALA A 569 -0.70 11.92 13.53
CA ALA A 569 0.72 11.99 13.23
C ALA A 569 0.94 12.37 11.76
N GLY A 570 1.82 13.31 11.53
CA GLY A 570 2.18 13.83 10.21
C GLY A 570 2.34 15.34 10.22
N ARG A 571 2.86 15.86 9.11
CA ARG A 571 3.14 17.29 8.95
C ARG A 571 2.02 17.92 8.13
N VAL A 572 1.34 18.91 8.69
CA VAL A 572 0.25 19.65 8.05
C VAL A 572 0.67 21.11 7.84
N PRO A 573 0.54 21.63 6.61
CA PRO A 573 0.89 23.02 6.33
C PRO A 573 -0.08 24.01 6.98
N THR A 574 0.46 25.16 7.40
CA THR A 574 -0.32 26.34 7.73
C THR A 574 -0.34 27.29 6.53
N ARG A 575 -1.47 27.96 6.33
CA ARG A 575 -1.68 28.94 5.26
C ARG A 575 -1.99 30.32 5.85
N ALA A 576 -1.69 31.36 5.11
CA ALA A 576 -1.96 32.73 5.57
C ALA A 576 -3.48 32.96 5.78
N PRO A 577 -3.90 33.78 6.74
CA PRO A 577 -5.32 34.07 6.99
C PRO A 577 -6.06 34.70 5.79
N ASP A 578 -5.33 35.42 4.92
CA ASP A 578 -5.82 36.01 3.68
C ASP A 578 -5.72 35.10 2.44
N ASN A 579 -5.30 33.83 2.63
CA ASN A 579 -5.39 32.80 1.61
C ASN A 579 -6.83 32.36 1.44
N ASP A 580 -7.55 32.97 0.53
CA ASP A 580 -8.97 32.69 0.26
C ASP A 580 -9.22 31.37 -0.50
N LEU A 581 -8.17 30.75 -1.09
CA LEU A 581 -8.26 29.44 -1.74
C LEU A 581 -8.00 28.27 -0.80
N ARG A 582 -7.25 28.47 0.28
CA ARG A 582 -6.98 27.49 1.34
C ARG A 582 -6.52 26.11 0.86
N GLY A 583 -5.85 26.02 -0.29
CA GLY A 583 -5.35 24.76 -0.86
C GLY A 583 -6.40 23.90 -1.56
N VAL A 584 -7.64 24.39 -1.77
CA VAL A 584 -8.68 23.56 -2.41
C VAL A 584 -8.64 23.55 -3.93
N ALA A 585 -7.87 24.45 -4.53
CA ALA A 585 -7.73 24.59 -6.00
C ALA A 585 -6.41 25.29 -6.34
N PRO A 586 -5.90 25.14 -7.57
CA PRO A 586 -4.62 25.72 -7.98
C PRO A 586 -4.54 27.23 -7.72
N ALA A 587 -3.60 27.65 -6.90
CA ALA A 587 -3.43 29.03 -6.49
C ALA A 587 -2.42 29.78 -7.39
N PRO A 588 -2.60 31.10 -7.68
CA PRO A 588 -1.62 31.91 -8.39
C PRO A 588 -0.27 31.94 -7.66
N GLY A 589 0.75 31.25 -8.18
CA GLY A 589 2.05 31.08 -7.53
C GLY A 589 2.89 32.35 -7.41
N TRP A 590 2.47 33.46 -8.07
CA TRP A 590 3.10 34.77 -7.98
C TRP A 590 2.47 35.67 -6.88
N GLU A 591 1.54 35.15 -6.08
CA GLU A 591 0.94 35.85 -4.96
C GLU A 591 1.35 35.16 -3.65
N ALA A 592 2.22 35.81 -2.87
CA ALA A 592 2.80 35.24 -1.65
C ALA A 592 1.75 34.86 -0.57
N ARG A 593 0.54 35.44 -0.63
CA ARG A 593 -0.55 35.08 0.32
C ARG A 593 -0.99 33.62 0.19
N TYR A 594 -0.71 32.96 -0.94
CA TYR A 594 -1.05 31.56 -1.16
C TYR A 594 0.05 30.58 -0.71
N ASP A 595 1.24 31.11 -0.34
CA ASP A 595 2.33 30.25 0.14
C ASP A 595 2.00 29.60 1.47
N TRP A 596 2.59 28.43 1.70
CA TRP A 596 2.60 27.85 3.03
C TRP A 596 3.43 28.72 3.98
N THR A 597 2.86 29.03 5.15
CA THR A 597 3.51 29.88 6.14
C THR A 597 4.30 29.11 7.19
N GLY A 598 4.14 27.78 7.22
CA GLY A 598 4.80 26.90 8.16
C GLY A 598 4.05 25.59 8.32
N TRP A 599 4.13 25.02 9.51
CA TRP A 599 3.54 23.75 9.87
C TRP A 599 2.76 23.88 11.17
N ILE A 600 1.65 23.14 11.28
CA ILE A 600 1.02 22.92 12.58
C ILE A 600 2.04 22.21 13.47
N PRO A 601 2.39 22.74 14.65
CA PRO A 601 3.30 22.06 15.58
C PRO A 601 2.77 20.67 15.92
N TYR A 602 3.63 19.67 15.93
CA TYR A 602 3.19 18.29 16.23
C TYR A 602 2.45 18.17 17.57
N ALA A 603 2.82 18.96 18.57
CA ALA A 603 2.13 18.98 19.86
C ALA A 603 0.68 19.48 19.75
N GLU A 604 0.36 20.29 18.75
CA GLU A 604 -0.97 20.88 18.53
C GLU A 604 -1.86 20.03 17.60
N THR A 605 -1.32 18.98 16.96
CA THR A 605 -2.17 18.08 16.17
C THR A 605 -3.14 17.31 17.08
N PRO A 606 -4.35 16.94 16.60
CA PRO A 606 -5.36 16.28 17.40
C PRO A 606 -4.85 15.08 18.18
N GLU A 607 -5.19 15.00 19.45
CA GLU A 607 -4.77 13.96 20.37
C GLU A 607 -5.88 13.62 21.37
N ALA A 608 -5.96 12.34 21.77
CA ALA A 608 -6.78 11.91 22.89
C ALA A 608 -6.04 10.82 23.68
N ARG A 609 -6.10 10.89 25.00
CA ARG A 609 -5.45 9.93 25.91
C ARG A 609 -6.39 9.59 27.06
N PHE A 610 -6.49 8.33 27.42
CA PHE A 610 -7.24 7.88 28.60
C PHE A 610 -6.78 6.49 29.06
N GLY A 611 -7.24 6.09 30.23
CA GLY A 611 -6.83 4.86 30.90
C GLY A 611 -5.65 5.11 31.84
N THR A 612 -5.93 5.12 33.14
CA THR A 612 -4.95 4.89 34.19
C THR A 612 -5.24 3.53 34.76
N LEU A 613 -4.21 2.75 35.09
CA LEU A 613 -4.42 1.62 36.00
C LEU A 613 -4.99 2.19 37.28
N ALA A 614 -6.25 1.86 37.58
CA ALA A 614 -6.73 2.03 38.94
C ALA A 614 -5.75 1.25 39.83
N SER A 615 -5.09 1.96 40.75
CA SER A 615 -4.30 1.35 41.82
C SER A 615 -5.09 0.18 42.36
N SER A 616 -4.48 -1.02 42.40
CA SER A 616 -5.07 -2.29 42.75
C SER A 616 -5.88 -2.23 44.06
N ALA A 617 -7.14 -1.86 44.00
CA ALA A 617 -8.12 -2.22 44.99
C ALA A 617 -8.74 -3.52 44.51
N MET A 618 -8.47 -4.58 45.23
CA MET A 618 -8.99 -5.95 45.04
C MET A 618 -10.49 -5.89 44.75
N MET A 619 -10.89 -6.18 43.50
CA MET A 619 -12.28 -6.51 43.19
C MET A 619 -12.55 -7.93 43.67
N GLN A 620 -13.42 -8.05 44.66
CA GLN A 620 -14.06 -9.33 44.98
C GLN A 620 -14.91 -9.80 43.78
N PRO A 621 -14.97 -11.09 43.49
CA PRO A 621 -15.75 -11.59 42.37
C PRO A 621 -17.25 -11.35 42.61
N ALA A 622 -17.86 -10.55 41.76
CA ALA A 622 -19.30 -10.37 41.71
C ALA A 622 -19.94 -11.66 41.15
N THR A 623 -20.84 -12.25 41.92
CA THR A 623 -21.69 -13.36 41.50
C THR A 623 -22.59 -12.94 40.36
N VAL A 624 -22.40 -13.51 39.20
CA VAL A 624 -23.22 -13.25 37.99
C VAL A 624 -24.52 -14.06 38.14
N THR A 625 -25.60 -13.37 38.44
CA THR A 625 -26.96 -13.90 38.20
C THR A 625 -27.32 -13.62 36.74
N ALA A 626 -27.56 -14.68 35.98
CA ALA A 626 -28.01 -14.59 34.59
C ALA A 626 -29.38 -13.91 34.51
N SER A 627 -29.43 -12.78 33.84
CA SER A 627 -30.67 -12.10 33.44
C SER A 627 -30.59 -11.78 31.92
N ALA A 628 -31.72 -12.01 31.27
CA ALA A 628 -31.95 -12.07 29.84
C ALA A 628 -31.38 -10.91 29.02
N SER A 629 -30.96 -11.25 27.79
CA SER A 629 -30.52 -10.34 26.72
C SER A 629 -31.51 -9.23 26.43
N PRO A 630 -31.04 -7.99 26.26
CA PRO A 630 -31.80 -6.97 25.52
C PRO A 630 -31.36 -6.97 24.05
N ALA A 631 -32.35 -6.76 23.18
CA ALA A 631 -32.26 -6.65 21.75
C ALA A 631 -31.26 -5.53 21.32
N VAL A 632 -30.53 -5.80 20.24
CA VAL A 632 -29.64 -4.85 19.59
C VAL A 632 -30.52 -3.79 18.91
N ASP A 633 -30.53 -2.58 19.46
CA ASP A 633 -31.12 -1.39 18.84
C ASP A 633 -30.03 -0.69 18.00
N THR A 634 -30.20 -0.75 16.67
CA THR A 634 -29.34 -0.05 15.70
C THR A 634 -29.78 1.41 15.57
N GLY A 635 -29.66 2.16 16.64
CA GLY A 635 -29.92 3.61 16.64
C GLY A 635 -28.73 4.40 16.11
N VAL A 636 -28.77 4.81 14.84
CA VAL A 636 -27.94 5.87 14.30
C VAL A 636 -28.40 7.18 14.95
N ALA A 637 -27.64 7.67 15.91
CA ALA A 637 -27.90 8.97 16.52
C ALA A 637 -27.51 10.10 15.57
N SER A 638 -28.49 10.68 14.90
CA SER A 638 -28.37 11.98 14.24
C SER A 638 -28.20 13.08 15.30
N VAL A 639 -27.08 13.79 15.26
CA VAL A 639 -26.87 14.98 16.08
C VAL A 639 -27.63 16.12 15.44
N SER A 640 -28.74 16.52 16.07
CA SER A 640 -29.53 17.70 15.69
C SER A 640 -28.78 18.96 16.13
N ALA A 641 -28.50 19.86 15.18
CA ALA A 641 -27.89 21.15 15.43
C ALA A 641 -28.89 22.08 16.15
N ALA A 642 -28.54 22.49 17.35
CA ALA A 642 -29.19 23.63 18.01
C ALA A 642 -28.51 24.91 17.55
N SER A 643 -29.29 25.76 16.84
CA SER A 643 -28.89 27.10 16.44
C SER A 643 -28.71 28.00 17.67
N ALA A 644 -27.48 28.44 17.93
CA ALA A 644 -27.20 29.52 18.86
C ALA A 644 -26.43 30.60 18.11
N THR A 645 -27.06 31.79 18.04
CA THR A 645 -26.44 33.03 17.59
C THR A 645 -25.24 33.35 18.47
N ALA A 646 -24.04 33.26 17.93
CA ALA A 646 -22.81 33.60 18.61
C ALA A 646 -22.19 34.86 18.02
N THR A 647 -21.99 35.82 18.90
CA THR A 647 -21.15 37.01 18.72
C THR A 647 -19.70 36.58 18.46
N ALA A 648 -19.04 37.22 17.52
CA ALA A 648 -17.68 36.95 17.10
C ALA A 648 -16.68 36.99 18.27
N ALA A 649 -16.19 35.80 18.68
CA ALA A 649 -15.04 35.62 19.56
C ALA A 649 -14.09 34.63 18.89
N GLN A 650 -12.79 34.86 19.02
CA GLN A 650 -11.67 34.28 18.29
C GLN A 650 -11.70 32.74 18.12
N PRO A 651 -11.38 32.22 16.93
CA PRO A 651 -11.56 30.78 16.61
C PRO A 651 -10.65 29.80 17.36
N ARG A 652 -9.66 30.25 18.09
CA ARG A 652 -8.70 29.38 18.81
C ARG A 652 -9.27 28.58 19.98
N HIS A 653 -10.34 29.04 20.61
CA HIS A 653 -10.96 28.36 21.76
C HIS A 653 -11.96 27.27 21.35
N ALA A 654 -12.66 27.44 20.22
CA ALA A 654 -13.68 26.49 19.80
C ALA A 654 -13.12 25.10 19.41
N ALA A 655 -11.95 25.06 18.79
CA ALA A 655 -11.28 23.80 18.43
C ALA A 655 -10.76 23.04 19.66
N SER A 656 -10.20 23.79 20.66
CA SER A 656 -9.75 23.21 21.94
C SER A 656 -10.91 22.65 22.77
N ASP A 657 -12.03 23.35 22.76
CA ASP A 657 -13.23 22.95 23.53
C ASP A 657 -13.94 21.74 22.90
N ALA A 658 -14.01 21.66 21.57
CA ALA A 658 -14.54 20.51 20.85
C ALA A 658 -13.65 19.28 21.05
N GLN A 659 -12.34 19.44 21.05
CA GLN A 659 -11.37 18.38 21.30
C GLN A 659 -11.40 17.90 22.76
N ALA A 660 -11.52 18.83 23.72
CA ALA A 660 -11.70 18.51 25.13
C ALA A 660 -13.02 17.75 25.36
N ALA A 661 -14.11 18.17 24.70
CA ALA A 661 -15.39 17.47 24.76
C ALA A 661 -15.35 16.07 24.15
N ALA A 662 -14.69 15.91 22.99
CA ALA A 662 -14.50 14.61 22.36
C ALA A 662 -13.63 13.67 23.22
N SER A 663 -12.57 14.20 23.84
CA SER A 663 -11.72 13.44 24.77
C SER A 663 -12.48 13.03 26.04
N ALA A 664 -13.29 13.93 26.61
CA ALA A 664 -14.12 13.62 27.78
C ALA A 664 -15.20 12.58 27.45
N GLN A 665 -15.80 12.64 26.27
CA GLN A 665 -16.78 11.65 25.82
C GLN A 665 -16.14 10.29 25.54
N ALA A 666 -14.93 10.25 24.97
CA ALA A 666 -14.15 9.04 24.77
C ALA A 666 -13.74 8.40 26.12
N GLN A 667 -13.36 9.22 27.12
CA GLN A 667 -13.06 8.75 28.47
C GLN A 667 -14.28 8.07 29.13
N GLN A 668 -15.49 8.61 28.95
CA GLN A 668 -16.71 7.98 29.46
C GLN A 668 -17.04 6.67 28.76
N ARG A 669 -16.78 6.56 27.46
CA ARG A 669 -17.06 5.35 26.67
C ARG A 669 -15.99 4.26 26.84
N GLY A 670 -14.75 4.61 27.18
CA GLY A 670 -13.64 3.68 27.35
C GLY A 670 -13.08 3.13 26.04
N TRP A 671 -13.38 3.74 24.87
CA TRP A 671 -12.85 3.33 23.57
C TRP A 671 -12.69 4.51 22.60
N LEU A 672 -11.79 4.32 21.63
CA LEU A 672 -11.55 5.20 20.48
C LEU A 672 -11.63 4.38 19.21
N ALA A 673 -12.16 4.97 18.14
CA ALA A 673 -12.13 4.39 16.80
C ALA A 673 -11.84 5.49 15.77
N THR A 674 -11.16 5.13 14.71
CA THR A 674 -10.94 6.00 13.56
C THR A 674 -11.25 5.26 12.25
N ALA A 675 -11.80 6.00 11.29
CA ALA A 675 -12.20 5.48 9.99
C ALA A 675 -11.94 6.55 8.91
N ASN A 676 -10.68 6.93 8.76
CA ASN A 676 -10.24 7.91 7.76
C ASN A 676 -10.90 9.30 7.88
N GLN A 677 -11.38 9.66 9.07
CA GLN A 677 -11.95 10.99 9.27
C GLN A 677 -10.87 12.07 9.10
N ARG A 678 -11.28 13.19 8.49
CA ARG A 678 -10.46 14.39 8.40
C ARG A 678 -10.20 14.95 9.78
N ILE A 679 -8.98 15.41 10.03
CA ILE A 679 -8.55 15.86 11.36
C ILE A 679 -8.63 17.37 11.49
N HIS A 680 -8.65 18.08 10.37
CA HIS A 680 -8.75 19.53 10.36
C HIS A 680 -10.12 19.92 9.83
N ALA A 681 -10.84 20.69 10.63
CA ALA A 681 -11.85 21.56 10.04
C ALA A 681 -11.12 22.48 9.06
N PRO A 682 -11.67 22.75 7.89
CA PRO A 682 -11.16 23.85 7.07
C PRO A 682 -11.27 25.11 7.93
N ASP A 683 -10.13 25.74 8.22
CA ASP A 683 -10.06 26.98 9.00
C ASP A 683 -10.85 28.11 8.34
#